data_e205bf242f51246319a89119f77b6aa9
#
_entry.id   e205bf242f51246319a89119f77b6aa9
#
_cell.length_a   1.000
_cell.length_b   1.000
_cell.length_c   1.000
_cell.angle_alpha   90.00
_cell.angle_beta   90.00
_cell.angle_gamma   90.00
#
_symmetry.space_group_name_H-M   'P 1'
#
loop_
_entity.id
_entity.type
_entity.pdbx_description
1 polymer ?
#
loop_
_entity_poly.entity_id
_entity_poly.type
_entity_poly.pdbx_seq_one_letter_code
_entity_poly.pdbx_strand_id
1 'polypeptide(L)'
;MRILSLLAAVLSTGLSISCNAQSTAGVQGILQRRLPNHVDDFTFSLVNTTSASTTTNSNNNNNNNNNNNNNNNNNNTVLSKSLDQYTVTNGPSPGKIHISGNSPIALATGLRWYLTTYCHVDLWWSLGSQLHLVPAHLPPLPSPPHHGSSVVPWRYHFNTVTFSYTTPWWSWTDWERELDWLALRGVNLPLAWVGYEKILGEVLVEAGLAGEEVEAFLSGPAFLAWNRFGNLQGSWGGREVGGGSWIEGQFELQKRIVARMVELGMTPALPAFTGFVPRGIQAVYPEARVVNGSRWNDFPVPNTNVTFLEPFDPLFARLQRSFLAKQKAAYGDVTHIYTLDQYNENDPYSGDLAYLHNITSTTIASLKAADPHAIWLLQGWLFYSAADFWSNDRIAAYLGGVADADMLILDLFSESQPQWRRTSSYDGKPWIWCQLHDYGGNMGLYGQVENVTADAVAALGNRSSTMVGMGLTMEGQEGNEIMYDLLLDQAWSNSSLDSARYFSDWVSVRYHGSPRALPQGLYKAWDIMRGTVYNNTELDVANAVTKSIFVLSPNTTGLLNRTGHHATTIQYEPEVLVEAWKHFYAAADEMPGLWEDEAYRFDLTDITRQVMANAFYPLYTTFIAASNASQPSTYNMATARYTGESLLRLLKDLDTVLTASGIAHFSLAAWIASARAWADPTPLLSSATTPPMNLSSSSSSSINTTTTANTTTLTDRANFYEYNARNQITLWGPRGEISDYGSKQWGGLIGSYYLPRWERFVDFTLNNNGSSGPAVADGRDEELVKELERFELEWQGRRWGERLGEGFEVVRRDALQREIGRVVEGWGDVFGV
;
A
#
# COMPACT_ATOMS: atom_id res chain seq x y z
N MET A 1 -15.14 -60.78 17.12
CA MET A 1 -15.40 -60.98 15.69
C MET A 1 -16.45 -59.96 15.28
N ARG A 2 -16.14 -59.08 14.31
CA ARG A 2 -16.97 -57.99 13.76
C ARG A 2 -17.17 -56.77 14.66
N ILE A 3 -16.20 -55.86 14.68
CA ILE A 3 -16.35 -54.41 14.65
C ILE A 3 -14.99 -53.92 14.13
N LEU A 4 -14.86 -53.77 12.85
CA LEU A 4 -13.77 -53.08 12.14
C LEU A 4 -14.35 -52.79 10.77
N SER A 5 -14.66 -51.58 10.48
CA SER A 5 -14.78 -51.00 9.15
C SER A 5 -15.75 -49.78 9.17
N LEU A 6 -15.30 -48.65 9.63
CA LEU A 6 -15.86 -47.34 9.30
C LEU A 6 -14.81 -46.28 9.65
N LEU A 7 -13.69 -46.33 8.97
CA LEU A 7 -12.71 -45.25 8.90
C LEU A 7 -12.02 -45.38 7.56
N ALA A 8 -11.94 -44.30 6.83
CA ALA A 8 -11.29 -44.10 5.54
C ALA A 8 -12.24 -44.00 4.34
N ALA A 9 -12.86 -42.91 4.20
CA ALA A 9 -13.22 -42.28 2.91
C ALA A 9 -13.34 -40.77 3.07
N VAL A 10 -12.28 -40.10 3.53
CA VAL A 10 -12.03 -38.71 3.12
C VAL A 10 -11.23 -38.82 1.82
N LEU A 11 -11.96 -38.88 0.73
CA LEU A 11 -11.39 -38.74 -0.59
C LEU A 11 -10.75 -37.36 -0.68
N SER A 12 -9.45 -37.34 -0.76
CA SER A 12 -8.66 -36.27 -1.34
C SER A 12 -9.08 -36.15 -2.82
N THR A 13 -10.13 -35.38 -3.08
CA THR A 13 -10.34 -34.81 -4.39
C THR A 13 -9.30 -33.73 -4.58
N GLY A 14 -8.12 -34.12 -5.03
CA GLY A 14 -7.18 -33.24 -5.66
C GLY A 14 -7.92 -32.62 -6.86
N LEU A 15 -8.50 -31.45 -6.68
CA LEU A 15 -8.85 -30.58 -7.78
C LEU A 15 -7.55 -30.17 -8.45
N SER A 16 -7.15 -30.91 -9.47
CA SER A 16 -6.28 -30.37 -10.51
C SER A 16 -7.07 -29.25 -11.19
N ILE A 17 -6.80 -28.01 -10.78
CA ILE A 17 -7.27 -26.81 -11.45
C ILE A 17 -6.49 -26.76 -12.77
N SER A 18 -7.02 -27.43 -13.79
CA SER A 18 -6.60 -27.20 -15.16
C SER A 18 -6.88 -25.76 -15.54
N CYS A 19 -6.03 -25.17 -16.35
CA CYS A 19 -6.13 -23.81 -16.92
C CYS A 19 -7.60 -23.46 -17.22
N ASN A 20 -8.19 -22.55 -16.41
CA ASN A 20 -9.60 -22.55 -16.06
C ASN A 20 -10.50 -22.00 -17.15
N ALA A 21 -11.57 -22.70 -17.43
CA ALA A 21 -12.78 -22.06 -17.96
C ALA A 21 -13.18 -20.92 -17.01
N GLN A 22 -13.14 -19.68 -17.47
CA GLN A 22 -13.57 -18.50 -16.71
C GLN A 22 -15.00 -18.73 -16.21
N SER A 23 -15.28 -18.36 -14.97
CA SER A 23 -16.55 -18.61 -14.28
C SER A 23 -17.13 -17.31 -13.74
N THR A 24 -18.44 -17.22 -13.61
CA THR A 24 -19.12 -16.11 -12.94
C THR A 24 -19.09 -16.24 -11.41
N ALA A 25 -18.51 -17.32 -10.86
CA ALA A 25 -18.51 -17.62 -9.42
C ALA A 25 -17.90 -16.48 -8.57
N GLY A 26 -16.81 -15.86 -9.04
CA GLY A 26 -16.15 -14.76 -8.33
C GLY A 26 -17.08 -13.56 -8.12
N VAL A 27 -17.72 -13.06 -9.16
CA VAL A 27 -18.64 -11.91 -9.04
C VAL A 27 -19.93 -12.29 -8.31
N GLN A 28 -20.42 -13.52 -8.44
CA GLN A 28 -21.53 -14.03 -7.64
C GLN A 28 -21.16 -14.10 -6.15
N GLY A 29 -19.92 -14.50 -5.84
CA GLY A 29 -19.38 -14.49 -4.49
C GLY A 29 -19.31 -13.08 -3.88
N ILE A 30 -18.96 -12.05 -4.67
CA ILE A 30 -19.05 -10.64 -4.24
C ILE A 30 -20.50 -10.30 -3.85
N LEU A 31 -21.49 -10.63 -4.68
CA LEU A 31 -22.89 -10.38 -4.33
C LEU A 31 -23.29 -11.07 -3.03
N GLN A 32 -22.97 -12.35 -2.87
CA GLN A 32 -23.32 -13.12 -1.67
C GLN A 32 -22.72 -12.51 -0.39
N ARG A 33 -21.50 -11.98 -0.46
CA ARG A 33 -20.82 -11.40 0.69
C ARG A 33 -21.23 -9.95 0.98
N ARG A 34 -21.43 -9.15 -0.06
CA ARG A 34 -21.60 -7.70 0.05
C ARG A 34 -23.02 -7.21 -0.21
N LEU A 35 -23.81 -7.98 -0.94
CA LEU A 35 -25.16 -7.64 -1.37
C LEU A 35 -26.13 -8.83 -1.18
N PRO A 36 -26.17 -9.50 -0.02
CA PRO A 36 -26.92 -10.75 0.16
C PRO A 36 -28.42 -10.61 -0.16
N ASN A 37 -29.00 -9.43 0.03
CA ASN A 37 -30.41 -9.15 -0.24
C ASN A 37 -30.72 -8.95 -1.75
N HIS A 38 -29.71 -8.84 -2.60
CA HIS A 38 -29.81 -8.55 -4.03
C HIS A 38 -29.21 -9.65 -4.92
N VAL A 39 -28.92 -10.83 -4.37
CA VAL A 39 -28.30 -11.94 -5.14
C VAL A 39 -29.12 -12.31 -6.36
N ASP A 40 -30.46 -12.31 -6.25
CA ASP A 40 -31.36 -12.66 -7.32
C ASP A 40 -31.70 -11.47 -8.25
N ASP A 41 -31.23 -10.26 -7.93
CA ASP A 41 -31.49 -9.06 -8.72
C ASP A 41 -30.50 -8.86 -9.86
N PHE A 42 -29.35 -9.52 -9.78
CA PHE A 42 -28.31 -9.48 -10.79
C PHE A 42 -28.12 -10.84 -11.47
N THR A 43 -27.92 -10.80 -12.78
CA THR A 43 -27.54 -11.97 -13.58
C THR A 43 -26.25 -11.69 -14.35
N PHE A 44 -25.39 -12.67 -14.46
CA PHE A 44 -24.09 -12.54 -15.14
C PHE A 44 -23.94 -13.55 -16.26
N SER A 45 -23.32 -13.12 -17.37
CA SER A 45 -22.92 -14.02 -18.45
C SER A 45 -21.53 -13.70 -18.97
N LEU A 46 -20.70 -14.73 -19.13
CA LEU A 46 -19.44 -14.62 -19.85
C LEU A 46 -19.69 -14.78 -21.35
N VAL A 47 -19.14 -13.83 -22.11
CA VAL A 47 -19.23 -13.84 -23.58
C VAL A 47 -17.84 -14.08 -24.17
N ASN A 48 -17.74 -15.07 -25.07
CA ASN A 48 -16.48 -15.25 -25.81
C ASN A 48 -16.39 -14.13 -26.85
N THR A 49 -15.40 -13.26 -26.75
CA THR A 49 -15.04 -12.37 -27.84
C THR A 49 -14.32 -13.17 -28.92
N THR A 50 -15.09 -13.91 -29.77
CA THR A 50 -14.58 -14.25 -31.07
C THR A 50 -14.30 -12.93 -31.79
N SER A 51 -13.06 -12.71 -32.19
CA SER A 51 -12.56 -11.54 -32.92
C SER A 51 -13.62 -10.94 -33.84
N ALA A 52 -14.28 -9.87 -33.43
CA ALA A 52 -15.00 -8.99 -34.33
C ALA A 52 -13.90 -8.33 -35.20
N SER A 53 -13.79 -8.78 -36.41
CA SER A 53 -13.03 -8.11 -37.46
C SER A 53 -13.55 -6.69 -37.56
N THR A 54 -12.77 -5.74 -37.11
CA THR A 54 -12.98 -4.33 -37.41
C THR A 54 -12.85 -4.15 -38.93
N THR A 55 -13.95 -4.16 -39.62
CA THR A 55 -14.06 -3.59 -40.96
C THR A 55 -13.96 -2.08 -40.85
N THR A 56 -12.77 -1.58 -40.73
CA THR A 56 -12.46 -0.21 -41.11
C THR A 56 -12.24 -0.19 -42.61
N ASN A 57 -13.22 0.30 -43.36
CA ASN A 57 -13.03 0.77 -44.71
C ASN A 57 -11.93 1.88 -44.71
N SER A 58 -10.74 1.52 -45.13
CA SER A 58 -9.78 2.48 -45.68
C SER A 58 -9.26 1.96 -46.99
N ASN A 59 -9.89 2.44 -48.08
CA ASN A 59 -9.27 2.48 -49.38
C ASN A 59 -7.96 3.28 -49.27
N ASN A 60 -6.82 2.62 -49.36
CA ASN A 60 -5.64 3.20 -50.01
C ASN A 60 -4.73 2.09 -50.52
N ASN A 61 -4.74 1.98 -51.86
CA ASN A 61 -3.71 1.29 -52.61
C ASN A 61 -2.35 1.92 -52.38
N ASN A 62 -1.37 1.15 -51.89
CA ASN A 62 -0.02 1.27 -52.40
C ASN A 62 0.77 -0.03 -52.18
N ASN A 63 1.11 -0.62 -53.30
CA ASN A 63 2.12 -1.69 -53.44
C ASN A 63 3.47 -1.24 -52.92
N ASN A 64 4.06 -2.01 -52.01
CA ASN A 64 5.51 -2.23 -52.07
C ASN A 64 5.87 -3.56 -51.40
N ASN A 65 6.33 -4.46 -52.25
CA ASN A 65 7.03 -5.71 -51.91
C ASN A 65 8.30 -5.39 -51.14
N ASN A 66 8.45 -5.94 -49.95
CA ASN A 66 9.74 -6.39 -49.45
C ASN A 66 9.56 -7.63 -48.57
N ASN A 67 10.02 -8.74 -49.11
CA ASN A 67 10.27 -10.00 -48.44
C ASN A 67 11.35 -9.79 -47.37
N ASN A 68 11.04 -9.99 -46.12
CA ASN A 68 11.98 -10.50 -45.12
C ASN A 68 11.29 -11.54 -44.26
N ASN A 69 11.56 -12.79 -44.60
CA ASN A 69 11.29 -13.95 -43.74
C ASN A 69 12.19 -13.84 -42.51
N ASN A 70 11.59 -13.51 -41.38
CA ASN A 70 12.10 -13.94 -40.08
C ASN A 70 10.94 -14.58 -39.32
N ASN A 71 10.88 -15.90 -39.40
CA ASN A 71 10.08 -16.74 -38.52
C ASN A 71 10.71 -16.69 -37.13
N ASN A 72 10.23 -15.80 -36.28
CA ASN A 72 10.31 -15.95 -34.82
C ASN A 72 8.89 -16.02 -34.28
N ASN A 73 8.27 -17.21 -34.40
CA ASN A 73 7.08 -17.56 -33.68
C ASN A 73 7.46 -17.89 -32.20
N ASN A 74 7.74 -16.88 -31.42
CA ASN A 74 7.70 -16.95 -29.95
C ASN A 74 6.82 -15.81 -29.43
N ASN A 75 5.55 -15.78 -29.85
CA ASN A 75 4.55 -14.96 -29.17
C ASN A 75 4.26 -15.59 -27.81
N ASN A 76 4.87 -15.06 -26.74
CA ASN A 76 4.48 -15.42 -25.38
C ASN A 76 3.05 -14.89 -25.18
N THR A 77 2.08 -15.81 -25.26
CA THR A 77 0.65 -15.51 -25.20
C THR A 77 0.21 -14.88 -23.87
N VAL A 78 1.05 -14.97 -22.82
CA VAL A 78 0.75 -14.44 -21.48
C VAL A 78 0.70 -12.91 -21.47
N LEU A 79 1.57 -12.22 -22.22
CA LEU A 79 1.54 -10.74 -22.31
C LEU A 79 0.51 -10.19 -23.31
N SER A 80 -0.03 -11.04 -24.21
CA SER A 80 -1.04 -10.66 -25.20
C SER A 80 -2.47 -10.79 -24.67
N LYS A 81 -2.74 -10.35 -23.42
CA LYS A 81 -4.08 -10.36 -22.83
C LYS A 81 -5.01 -9.42 -23.57
N SER A 82 -6.25 -9.86 -23.84
CA SER A 82 -7.29 -9.02 -24.43
C SER A 82 -7.78 -7.97 -23.44
N LEU A 83 -8.29 -6.86 -23.97
CA LEU A 83 -8.95 -5.82 -23.17
C LEU A 83 -10.20 -6.40 -22.50
N ASP A 84 -10.44 -6.04 -21.26
CA ASP A 84 -11.67 -6.40 -20.55
C ASP A 84 -12.82 -5.52 -21.02
N GLN A 85 -13.97 -6.14 -21.29
CA GLN A 85 -15.17 -5.48 -21.82
C GLN A 85 -16.42 -6.00 -21.12
N TYR A 86 -17.34 -5.09 -20.82
CA TYR A 86 -18.63 -5.44 -20.25
C TYR A 86 -19.78 -4.65 -20.86
N THR A 87 -20.98 -5.20 -20.71
CA THR A 87 -22.24 -4.55 -21.09
C THR A 87 -23.23 -4.70 -19.95
N VAL A 88 -23.87 -3.61 -19.55
CA VAL A 88 -24.93 -3.59 -18.54
C VAL A 88 -26.27 -3.27 -19.19
N THR A 89 -27.28 -4.09 -18.92
CA THR A 89 -28.64 -3.96 -19.45
C THR A 89 -29.67 -4.19 -18.35
N ASN A 90 -30.89 -3.75 -18.58
CA ASN A 90 -32.03 -4.23 -17.79
C ASN A 90 -32.19 -5.74 -17.99
N GLY A 91 -32.50 -6.46 -16.93
CA GLY A 91 -32.84 -7.87 -16.98
C GLY A 91 -34.24 -8.14 -17.54
N PRO A 92 -34.65 -9.40 -17.61
CA PRO A 92 -35.92 -9.81 -18.22
C PRO A 92 -37.17 -9.35 -17.45
N SER A 93 -37.02 -8.94 -16.19
CA SER A 93 -38.09 -8.45 -15.33
C SER A 93 -37.74 -7.10 -14.74
N PRO A 94 -38.72 -6.23 -14.43
CA PRO A 94 -38.46 -4.96 -13.75
C PRO A 94 -37.66 -5.15 -12.45
N GLY A 95 -36.68 -4.27 -12.19
CA GLY A 95 -35.82 -4.34 -11.03
C GLY A 95 -34.71 -5.40 -11.09
N LYS A 96 -34.50 -6.03 -12.25
CA LYS A 96 -33.38 -6.96 -12.50
C LYS A 96 -32.37 -6.34 -13.45
N ILE A 97 -31.11 -6.62 -13.21
CA ILE A 97 -29.99 -6.13 -14.03
C ILE A 97 -29.21 -7.33 -14.58
N HIS A 98 -28.86 -7.24 -15.85
CA HIS A 98 -28.01 -8.23 -16.50
C HIS A 98 -26.68 -7.62 -16.91
N ILE A 99 -25.58 -8.27 -16.53
CA ILE A 99 -24.20 -7.88 -16.85
C ILE A 99 -23.55 -8.99 -17.65
N SER A 100 -23.11 -8.68 -18.86
CA SER A 100 -22.29 -9.56 -19.67
C SER A 100 -20.88 -9.02 -19.81
N GLY A 101 -19.88 -9.88 -19.87
CA GLY A 101 -18.48 -9.48 -19.99
C GLY A 101 -17.59 -10.60 -20.48
N ASN A 102 -16.39 -10.27 -20.95
CA ASN A 102 -15.44 -11.25 -21.47
C ASN A 102 -14.50 -11.84 -20.40
N SER A 103 -14.59 -11.36 -19.16
CA SER A 103 -13.84 -11.88 -18.02
C SER A 103 -14.62 -11.69 -16.72
N PRO A 104 -14.30 -12.42 -15.62
CA PRO A 104 -14.90 -12.18 -14.31
C PRO A 104 -14.63 -10.77 -13.79
N ILE A 105 -13.46 -10.21 -14.05
CA ILE A 105 -13.10 -8.83 -13.70
C ILE A 105 -13.97 -7.82 -14.45
N ALA A 106 -14.21 -8.02 -15.74
CA ALA A 106 -15.13 -7.17 -16.51
C ALA A 106 -16.55 -7.19 -15.93
N LEU A 107 -17.03 -8.35 -15.48
CA LEU A 107 -18.33 -8.48 -14.81
C LEU A 107 -18.37 -7.71 -13.48
N ALA A 108 -17.32 -7.80 -12.65
CA ALA A 108 -17.22 -7.09 -11.39
C ALA A 108 -17.17 -5.56 -11.60
N THR A 109 -16.41 -5.10 -12.59
CA THR A 109 -16.35 -3.67 -12.93
C THR A 109 -17.70 -3.16 -13.44
N GLY A 110 -18.39 -3.94 -14.27
CA GLY A 110 -19.75 -3.61 -14.72
C GLY A 110 -20.75 -3.54 -13.56
N LEU A 111 -20.63 -4.42 -12.57
CA LEU A 111 -21.39 -4.35 -11.33
C LEU A 111 -21.12 -3.06 -10.57
N ARG A 112 -19.84 -2.70 -10.33
CA ARG A 112 -19.48 -1.45 -9.65
C ARG A 112 -20.02 -0.24 -10.42
N TRP A 113 -19.85 -0.19 -11.74
CA TRP A 113 -20.38 0.89 -12.57
C TRP A 113 -21.88 1.11 -12.34
N TYR A 114 -22.67 0.03 -12.29
CA TYR A 114 -24.10 0.14 -12.02
C TYR A 114 -24.38 0.66 -10.60
N LEU A 115 -23.69 0.11 -9.60
CA LEU A 115 -23.87 0.47 -8.19
C LEU A 115 -23.53 1.95 -7.93
N THR A 116 -22.42 2.43 -8.49
CA THR A 116 -21.98 3.83 -8.32
C THR A 116 -22.87 4.79 -9.09
N THR A 117 -23.24 4.45 -10.34
CA THR A 117 -23.99 5.36 -11.21
C THR A 117 -25.46 5.49 -10.84
N TYR A 118 -26.11 4.39 -10.42
CA TYR A 118 -27.56 4.35 -10.19
C TYR A 118 -27.97 4.19 -8.74
N CYS A 119 -27.11 3.57 -7.93
CA CYS A 119 -27.40 3.38 -6.50
C CYS A 119 -26.60 4.32 -5.59
N HIS A 120 -25.60 5.02 -6.12
CA HIS A 120 -24.70 5.91 -5.38
C HIS A 120 -24.08 5.23 -4.15
N VAL A 121 -23.55 4.03 -4.34
CA VAL A 121 -22.87 3.24 -3.30
C VAL A 121 -21.61 2.61 -3.85
N ASP A 122 -20.60 2.43 -2.98
CA ASP A 122 -19.36 1.72 -3.32
C ASP A 122 -18.82 0.97 -2.09
N LEU A 123 -17.67 0.37 -2.25
CA LEU A 123 -16.87 -0.29 -1.22
C LEU A 123 -15.49 0.36 -1.22
N TRP A 124 -14.98 0.72 -0.03
CA TRP A 124 -13.62 1.21 0.16
C TRP A 124 -12.87 0.38 1.19
N TRP A 125 -11.57 0.28 1.04
CA TRP A 125 -10.73 -0.50 1.94
C TRP A 125 -10.67 0.11 3.36
N SER A 126 -10.69 1.44 3.51
CA SER A 126 -10.62 2.12 4.80
C SER A 126 -11.97 2.16 5.54
N LEU A 127 -13.05 2.51 4.83
CA LEU A 127 -14.40 2.62 5.39
C LEU A 127 -15.14 1.29 5.46
N GLY A 128 -14.89 0.40 4.51
CA GLY A 128 -15.69 -0.78 4.32
C GLY A 128 -16.80 -0.59 3.28
N SER A 129 -17.89 -1.30 3.43
CA SER A 129 -18.94 -1.43 2.42
C SER A 129 -20.16 -0.58 2.75
N GLN A 130 -20.55 0.32 1.84
CA GLN A 130 -21.85 0.98 1.82
C GLN A 130 -22.90 0.22 1.00
N LEU A 131 -22.57 -0.95 0.46
CA LEU A 131 -23.45 -1.71 -0.43
C LEU A 131 -24.77 -2.16 0.25
N HIS A 132 -24.83 -2.14 1.58
CA HIS A 132 -26.06 -2.36 2.33
C HIS A 132 -27.11 -1.26 2.15
N LEU A 133 -26.71 -0.09 1.57
CA LEU A 133 -27.60 1.03 1.26
C LEU A 133 -28.22 0.95 -0.14
N VAL A 134 -27.92 -0.09 -0.91
CA VAL A 134 -28.56 -0.33 -2.21
C VAL A 134 -30.09 -0.35 -2.07
N PRO A 135 -30.85 0.41 -2.90
CA PRO A 135 -32.31 0.45 -2.82
C PRO A 135 -32.94 -0.92 -3.00
N ALA A 136 -34.00 -1.23 -2.21
CA ALA A 136 -34.70 -2.50 -2.30
C ALA A 136 -35.24 -2.81 -3.71
N HIS A 137 -35.48 -1.77 -4.52
CA HIS A 137 -35.83 -1.87 -5.93
C HIS A 137 -34.75 -1.21 -6.78
N LEU A 138 -34.05 -1.99 -7.56
CA LEU A 138 -32.96 -1.49 -8.42
C LEU A 138 -33.50 -0.52 -9.47
N PRO A 139 -32.90 0.68 -9.63
CA PRO A 139 -33.24 1.64 -10.66
C PRO A 139 -33.03 1.04 -12.07
N PRO A 140 -33.96 1.22 -13.01
CA PRO A 140 -33.76 0.74 -14.39
C PRO A 140 -32.71 1.59 -15.13
N LEU A 141 -31.98 0.94 -16.04
CA LEU A 141 -31.09 1.68 -16.96
C LEU A 141 -31.93 2.32 -18.07
N PRO A 142 -31.57 3.55 -18.51
CA PRO A 142 -32.09 4.11 -19.75
C PRO A 142 -31.59 3.30 -20.98
N SER A 143 -32.30 3.38 -22.09
CA SER A 143 -31.83 2.86 -23.38
C SER A 143 -30.91 3.88 -24.06
N PRO A 144 -29.81 3.49 -24.71
CA PRO A 144 -29.31 2.13 -24.97
C PRO A 144 -28.57 1.50 -23.79
N PRO A 145 -28.16 0.21 -23.87
CA PRO A 145 -27.28 -0.45 -22.92
C PRO A 145 -25.97 0.31 -22.72
N HIS A 146 -25.40 0.20 -21.53
CA HIS A 146 -24.06 0.75 -21.26
C HIS A 146 -22.98 -0.27 -21.64
N HIS A 147 -21.94 0.20 -22.30
CA HIS A 147 -20.76 -0.59 -22.67
C HIS A 147 -19.52 0.03 -22.06
N GLY A 148 -18.71 -0.75 -21.35
CA GLY A 148 -17.40 -0.38 -20.83
C GLY A 148 -16.30 -1.25 -21.44
N SER A 149 -15.13 -0.65 -21.66
CA SER A 149 -13.94 -1.35 -22.16
C SER A 149 -12.70 -0.77 -21.50
N SER A 150 -11.82 -1.62 -20.99
CA SER A 150 -10.51 -1.16 -20.56
C SER A 150 -9.69 -0.68 -21.77
N VAL A 151 -8.78 0.26 -21.54
CA VAL A 151 -7.88 0.77 -22.61
C VAL A 151 -6.50 0.13 -22.55
N VAL A 152 -6.21 -0.58 -21.47
CA VAL A 152 -4.99 -1.35 -21.26
C VAL A 152 -5.31 -2.78 -20.83
N PRO A 153 -4.51 -3.79 -21.23
CA PRO A 153 -4.74 -5.18 -20.83
C PRO A 153 -4.46 -5.45 -19.35
N TRP A 154 -3.55 -4.71 -18.71
CA TRP A 154 -3.15 -4.95 -17.33
C TRP A 154 -3.51 -3.77 -16.42
N ARG A 155 -4.05 -4.06 -15.23
CA ARG A 155 -4.27 -3.16 -14.10
C ARG A 155 -3.61 -3.80 -12.90
N TYR A 156 -2.48 -3.20 -12.47
CA TYR A 156 -1.59 -3.74 -11.46
C TYR A 156 -1.90 -3.17 -10.07
N HIS A 157 -1.61 -3.93 -9.05
CA HIS A 157 -1.61 -3.57 -7.63
C HIS A 157 -0.76 -4.62 -6.91
N PHE A 158 0.23 -4.34 -6.21
CA PHE A 158 0.58 -3.60 -5.07
C PHE A 158 2.08 -3.20 -5.10
N ASN A 159 2.61 -2.44 -4.09
CA ASN A 159 4.04 -2.30 -3.87
C ASN A 159 4.53 -3.41 -2.91
N THR A 160 5.78 -3.82 -3.03
CA THR A 160 6.40 -4.80 -2.13
C THR A 160 6.49 -4.29 -0.69
N VAL A 161 6.78 -3.00 -0.49
CA VAL A 161 6.93 -2.41 0.84
C VAL A 161 5.60 -2.20 1.56
N THR A 162 4.48 -2.17 0.84
CA THR A 162 3.14 -2.11 1.45
C THR A 162 2.87 -3.30 2.36
N PHE A 163 3.48 -4.47 2.07
CA PHE A 163 3.41 -5.66 2.93
C PHE A 163 4.07 -5.46 4.30
N SER A 164 4.93 -4.45 4.46
CA SER A 164 5.48 -4.05 5.74
C SER A 164 4.77 -2.82 6.33
N TYR A 165 4.40 -1.81 5.52
CA TYR A 165 3.84 -0.56 6.05
C TYR A 165 2.35 -0.63 6.38
N THR A 166 1.53 -1.38 5.63
CA THR A 166 0.08 -1.43 5.83
C THR A 166 -0.44 -2.81 6.19
N THR A 167 0.00 -3.86 5.47
CA THR A 167 -0.68 -5.15 5.53
C THR A 167 -0.07 -6.23 6.44
N PRO A 168 1.03 -6.01 7.20
CA PRO A 168 1.67 -7.11 7.94
C PRO A 168 0.76 -7.75 8.99
N TRP A 169 -0.24 -6.97 9.47
CA TRP A 169 -1.17 -7.40 10.52
C TRP A 169 -2.59 -7.66 10.00
N TRP A 170 -2.80 -7.62 8.69
CA TRP A 170 -4.12 -7.87 8.11
C TRP A 170 -4.56 -9.30 8.30
N SER A 171 -5.83 -9.45 8.70
CA SER A 171 -6.55 -10.71 8.78
C SER A 171 -7.10 -11.12 7.41
N TRP A 172 -7.69 -12.32 7.33
CA TRP A 172 -8.45 -12.71 6.14
C TRP A 172 -9.59 -11.75 5.81
N THR A 173 -10.27 -11.21 6.82
CA THR A 173 -11.39 -10.26 6.61
C THR A 173 -10.92 -8.98 5.91
N ASP A 174 -9.72 -8.49 6.26
CA ASP A 174 -9.13 -7.32 5.63
C ASP A 174 -8.76 -7.62 4.19
N TRP A 175 -8.08 -8.74 3.95
CA TRP A 175 -7.73 -9.19 2.60
C TRP A 175 -8.96 -9.50 1.73
N GLU A 176 -10.02 -10.11 2.28
CA GLU A 176 -11.26 -10.37 1.54
C GLU A 176 -11.93 -9.08 1.09
N ARG A 177 -11.90 -8.03 1.94
CA ARG A 177 -12.40 -6.70 1.57
C ARG A 177 -11.55 -6.07 0.47
N GLU A 178 -10.24 -6.14 0.62
CA GLU A 178 -9.29 -5.63 -0.37
C GLU A 178 -9.46 -6.30 -1.74
N LEU A 179 -9.54 -7.63 -1.77
CA LEU A 179 -9.71 -8.38 -3.03
C LEU A 179 -11.05 -8.08 -3.72
N ASP A 180 -12.14 -7.89 -2.95
CA ASP A 180 -13.42 -7.45 -3.50
C ASP A 180 -13.32 -6.01 -4.05
N TRP A 181 -12.61 -5.11 -3.34
CA TRP A 181 -12.34 -3.74 -3.81
C TRP A 181 -11.53 -3.73 -5.12
N LEU A 182 -10.47 -4.52 -5.20
CA LEU A 182 -9.65 -4.68 -6.40
C LEU A 182 -10.47 -5.18 -7.61
N ALA A 183 -11.29 -6.22 -7.41
CA ALA A 183 -12.11 -6.79 -8.46
C ALA A 183 -13.12 -5.79 -9.01
N LEU A 184 -13.79 -5.05 -8.14
CA LEU A 184 -14.77 -4.02 -8.51
C LEU A 184 -14.12 -2.88 -9.31
N ARG A 185 -12.85 -2.57 -9.08
CA ARG A 185 -12.09 -1.53 -9.81
C ARG A 185 -11.33 -2.05 -11.02
N GLY A 186 -11.52 -3.33 -11.34
CA GLY A 186 -10.96 -3.91 -12.56
C GLY A 186 -9.50 -4.31 -12.49
N VAL A 187 -8.90 -4.38 -11.29
CA VAL A 187 -7.53 -4.89 -11.11
C VAL A 187 -7.47 -6.37 -11.50
N ASN A 188 -6.50 -6.73 -12.33
CA ASN A 188 -6.37 -8.09 -12.85
C ASN A 188 -4.96 -8.68 -12.72
N LEU A 189 -3.99 -7.90 -12.17
CA LEU A 189 -2.61 -8.32 -11.93
C LEU A 189 -2.17 -7.85 -10.52
N PRO A 190 -2.73 -8.42 -9.43
CA PRO A 190 -2.29 -8.09 -8.08
C PRO A 190 -1.01 -8.81 -7.69
N LEU A 191 -0.15 -8.13 -6.92
CA LEU A 191 1.03 -8.72 -6.29
C LEU A 191 0.60 -9.64 -5.12
N ALA A 192 1.03 -10.88 -5.12
CA ALA A 192 0.66 -11.89 -4.15
C ALA A 192 1.90 -12.37 -3.38
N TRP A 193 2.39 -11.56 -2.44
CA TRP A 193 3.68 -11.79 -1.78
C TRP A 193 3.60 -12.03 -0.26
N VAL A 194 2.44 -12.32 0.27
CA VAL A 194 2.26 -12.76 1.67
C VAL A 194 2.90 -14.14 1.86
N GLY A 195 3.52 -14.41 3.01
CA GLY A 195 4.02 -15.74 3.39
C GLY A 195 5.21 -16.28 2.58
N TYR A 196 5.94 -15.42 1.89
CA TYR A 196 7.15 -15.74 1.13
C TYR A 196 8.20 -16.47 1.97
N GLU A 197 8.35 -16.07 3.23
CA GLU A 197 9.35 -16.56 4.18
C GLU A 197 9.25 -18.04 4.44
N LYS A 198 8.03 -18.61 4.40
CA LYS A 198 7.82 -20.05 4.56
C LYS A 198 8.47 -20.85 3.43
N ILE A 199 8.18 -20.46 2.19
CA ILE A 199 8.72 -21.15 1.00
C ILE A 199 10.24 -20.99 0.92
N LEU A 200 10.74 -19.76 1.13
CA LEU A 200 12.18 -19.50 1.13
C LEU A 200 12.90 -20.31 2.23
N GLY A 201 12.36 -20.30 3.45
CA GLY A 201 12.92 -21.07 4.57
C GLY A 201 13.02 -22.56 4.27
N GLU A 202 11.97 -23.16 3.71
CA GLU A 202 11.98 -24.57 3.30
C GLU A 202 13.01 -24.86 2.21
N VAL A 203 13.19 -23.98 1.22
CA VAL A 203 14.20 -24.11 0.16
C VAL A 203 15.62 -24.07 0.75
N LEU A 204 15.87 -23.16 1.69
CA LEU A 204 17.18 -23.02 2.33
C LEU A 204 17.51 -24.21 3.25
N VAL A 205 16.53 -24.71 4.00
CA VAL A 205 16.70 -25.95 4.81
C VAL A 205 16.93 -27.17 3.90
N GLU A 206 16.19 -27.32 2.81
CA GLU A 206 16.41 -28.36 1.80
C GLU A 206 17.81 -28.28 1.17
N ALA A 207 18.35 -27.06 1.05
CA ALA A 207 19.71 -26.82 0.60
C ALA A 207 20.78 -27.22 1.65
N GLY A 208 20.39 -27.61 2.86
CA GLY A 208 21.28 -28.09 3.92
C GLY A 208 21.68 -27.05 4.96
N LEU A 209 21.07 -25.86 4.93
CA LEU A 209 21.27 -24.84 5.98
C LEU A 209 20.53 -25.24 7.27
N ALA A 210 21.12 -24.94 8.43
CA ALA A 210 20.45 -25.19 9.70
C ALA A 210 19.22 -24.27 9.88
N GLY A 211 18.16 -24.77 10.49
CA GLY A 211 16.93 -24.01 10.71
C GLY A 211 17.17 -22.70 11.49
N GLU A 212 18.02 -22.75 12.51
CA GLU A 212 18.42 -21.56 13.29
C GLU A 212 19.12 -20.48 12.44
N GLU A 213 19.91 -20.91 11.46
CA GLU A 213 20.60 -19.98 10.55
C GLU A 213 19.62 -19.34 9.58
N VAL A 214 18.63 -20.10 9.10
CA VAL A 214 17.54 -19.59 8.25
C VAL A 214 16.67 -18.60 9.02
N GLU A 215 16.31 -18.90 10.26
CA GLU A 215 15.58 -17.99 11.14
C GLU A 215 16.36 -16.69 11.41
N ALA A 216 17.67 -16.79 11.63
CA ALA A 216 18.55 -15.63 11.83
C ALA A 216 18.71 -14.76 10.56
N PHE A 217 18.49 -15.33 9.38
CA PHE A 217 18.54 -14.62 8.11
C PHE A 217 17.22 -13.85 7.81
N LEU A 218 16.07 -14.45 8.12
CA LEU A 218 14.76 -13.84 7.86
C LEU A 218 14.54 -12.61 8.75
N SER A 219 13.79 -11.64 8.26
CA SER A 219 13.42 -10.44 9.00
C SER A 219 11.96 -10.48 9.44
N GLY A 220 11.65 -9.79 10.55
CA GLY A 220 10.29 -9.68 11.07
C GLY A 220 9.39 -8.76 10.26
N PRO A 221 8.10 -8.67 10.66
CA PRO A 221 7.07 -7.94 9.91
C PRO A 221 7.43 -6.50 9.56
N ALA A 222 8.14 -5.79 10.44
CA ALA A 222 8.56 -4.41 10.19
C ALA A 222 9.58 -4.26 9.05
N PHE A 223 10.38 -5.29 8.77
CA PHE A 223 11.50 -5.23 7.83
C PHE A 223 11.43 -6.27 6.72
N LEU A 224 10.35 -7.01 6.65
CA LEU A 224 10.25 -8.17 5.76
C LEU A 224 10.44 -7.79 4.27
N ALA A 225 9.92 -6.66 3.81
CA ALA A 225 10.08 -6.22 2.43
C ALA A 225 11.56 -6.04 2.06
N TRP A 226 12.35 -5.42 2.93
CA TRP A 226 13.78 -5.18 2.70
C TRP A 226 14.64 -6.44 2.85
N ASN A 227 14.18 -7.43 3.58
CA ASN A 227 14.79 -8.77 3.55
C ASN A 227 14.56 -9.45 2.19
N ARG A 228 13.35 -9.32 1.63
CA ARG A 228 13.01 -9.85 0.30
C ARG A 228 13.82 -9.20 -0.81
N PHE A 229 14.15 -7.92 -0.68
CA PHE A 229 14.99 -7.18 -1.61
C PHE A 229 16.50 -7.34 -1.36
N GLY A 230 16.89 -8.02 -0.29
CA GLY A 230 18.31 -8.16 0.07
C GLY A 230 18.98 -6.91 0.58
N ASN A 231 18.23 -5.89 1.02
CA ASN A 231 18.77 -4.72 1.71
C ASN A 231 19.17 -5.08 3.15
N LEU A 232 18.33 -5.89 3.81
CA LEU A 232 18.49 -6.29 5.21
C LEU A 232 18.40 -7.80 5.39
N GLN A 233 18.97 -8.28 6.51
CA GLN A 233 18.80 -9.64 7.04
C GLN A 233 18.71 -9.61 8.56
N GLY A 234 17.98 -10.57 9.16
CA GLY A 234 17.96 -10.80 10.60
C GLY A 234 17.39 -9.68 11.45
N SER A 235 16.59 -8.79 10.87
CA SER A 235 16.03 -7.64 11.58
C SER A 235 14.60 -7.95 12.05
N TRP A 236 14.49 -8.60 13.23
CA TRP A 236 13.20 -8.83 13.89
C TRP A 236 12.83 -7.71 14.89
N GLY A 237 13.24 -6.47 14.65
CA GLY A 237 13.05 -5.38 15.60
C GLY A 237 13.96 -5.51 16.82
N GLY A 238 15.16 -6.08 16.65
CA GLY A 238 16.20 -6.20 17.69
C GLY A 238 15.93 -7.21 18.80
N ARG A 239 14.92 -8.08 18.68
CA ARG A 239 14.58 -9.10 19.68
C ARG A 239 14.51 -10.49 19.06
N GLU A 240 15.02 -11.48 19.79
CA GLU A 240 14.85 -12.88 19.46
C GLU A 240 13.44 -13.34 19.84
N VAL A 241 12.70 -13.83 18.88
CA VAL A 241 11.55 -14.71 19.13
C VAL A 241 11.38 -15.57 17.90
N GLY A 242 11.19 -16.85 18.09
CA GLY A 242 10.82 -17.76 17.00
C GLY A 242 9.59 -17.22 16.27
N GLY A 243 9.78 -16.64 15.08
CA GLY A 243 8.73 -16.08 14.23
C GLY A 243 7.83 -17.14 13.59
N GLY A 244 7.98 -18.41 13.98
CA GLY A 244 7.37 -19.55 13.32
C GLY A 244 5.85 -19.47 13.20
N SER A 245 5.14 -19.00 14.25
CA SER A 245 3.67 -18.92 14.19
C SER A 245 3.17 -17.84 13.23
N TRP A 246 3.86 -16.69 13.12
CA TRP A 246 3.51 -15.64 12.17
C TRP A 246 3.79 -16.08 10.73
N ILE A 247 4.97 -16.65 10.46
CA ILE A 247 5.36 -17.15 9.13
C ILE A 247 4.38 -18.23 8.64
N GLU A 248 4.04 -19.20 9.50
CA GLU A 248 3.05 -20.23 9.16
C GLU A 248 1.67 -19.65 8.92
N GLY A 249 1.21 -18.73 9.78
CA GLY A 249 -0.08 -18.06 9.63
C GLY A 249 -0.16 -17.23 8.34
N GLN A 250 0.90 -16.49 8.00
CA GLN A 250 0.98 -15.73 6.75
C GLN A 250 0.95 -16.64 5.51
N PHE A 251 1.59 -17.79 5.59
CA PHE A 251 1.54 -18.78 4.50
C PHE A 251 0.14 -19.37 4.30
N GLU A 252 -0.56 -19.72 5.39
CA GLU A 252 -1.95 -20.19 5.28
C GLU A 252 -2.89 -19.08 4.77
N LEU A 253 -2.64 -17.83 5.17
CA LEU A 253 -3.37 -16.67 4.66
C LEU A 253 -3.14 -16.51 3.15
N GLN A 254 -1.91 -16.66 2.68
CA GLN A 254 -1.57 -16.54 1.25
C GLN A 254 -2.30 -17.57 0.38
N LYS A 255 -2.46 -18.80 0.85
CA LYS A 255 -3.24 -19.81 0.11
C LYS A 255 -4.67 -19.33 -0.16
N ARG A 256 -5.29 -18.67 0.82
CA ARG A 256 -6.64 -18.13 0.68
C ARG A 256 -6.66 -16.91 -0.25
N ILE A 257 -5.67 -16.01 -0.13
CA ILE A 257 -5.52 -14.82 -0.97
C ILE A 257 -5.42 -15.25 -2.44
N VAL A 258 -4.48 -16.15 -2.77
CA VAL A 258 -4.27 -16.62 -4.14
C VAL A 258 -5.51 -17.32 -4.69
N ALA A 259 -6.13 -18.21 -3.90
CA ALA A 259 -7.35 -18.88 -4.32
C ALA A 259 -8.48 -17.89 -4.65
N ARG A 260 -8.65 -16.82 -3.84
CA ARG A 260 -9.63 -15.77 -4.08
C ARG A 260 -9.27 -14.91 -5.30
N MET A 261 -8.00 -14.56 -5.51
CA MET A 261 -7.55 -13.85 -6.71
C MET A 261 -7.93 -14.62 -7.97
N VAL A 262 -7.67 -15.92 -8.01
CA VAL A 262 -8.02 -16.79 -9.14
C VAL A 262 -9.54 -16.89 -9.32
N GLU A 263 -10.31 -17.07 -8.25
CA GLU A 263 -11.78 -17.09 -8.28
C GLU A 263 -12.35 -15.81 -8.89
N LEU A 264 -11.78 -14.66 -8.56
CA LEU A 264 -12.16 -13.34 -9.08
C LEU A 264 -11.69 -13.10 -10.53
N GLY A 265 -10.87 -14.00 -11.09
CA GLY A 265 -10.33 -13.89 -12.46
C GLY A 265 -9.06 -13.04 -12.58
N MET A 266 -8.39 -12.79 -11.49
CA MET A 266 -7.08 -12.12 -11.44
C MET A 266 -5.96 -13.11 -11.76
N THR A 267 -4.85 -12.58 -12.27
CA THR A 267 -3.58 -13.29 -12.45
C THR A 267 -2.65 -12.85 -11.32
N PRO A 268 -2.37 -13.68 -10.30
CA PRO A 268 -1.46 -13.30 -9.23
C PRO A 268 -0.04 -13.09 -9.77
N ALA A 269 0.62 -11.98 -9.44
CA ALA A 269 2.07 -11.87 -9.59
C ALA A 269 2.74 -12.51 -8.36
N LEU A 270 3.39 -13.65 -8.53
CA LEU A 270 4.02 -14.38 -7.43
C LEU A 270 5.53 -14.08 -7.36
N PRO A 271 6.17 -14.18 -6.19
CA PRO A 271 7.62 -14.03 -6.10
C PRO A 271 8.38 -15.22 -6.71
N ALA A 272 9.63 -14.95 -7.13
CA ALA A 272 10.60 -15.97 -7.45
C ALA A 272 11.80 -15.89 -6.49
N PHE A 273 12.75 -16.83 -6.58
CA PHE A 273 13.98 -16.79 -5.79
C PHE A 273 14.91 -15.69 -6.33
N THR A 274 15.20 -14.69 -5.51
CA THR A 274 15.98 -13.52 -5.91
C THR A 274 17.49 -13.73 -5.92
N GLY A 275 18.01 -14.69 -5.17
CA GLY A 275 19.43 -14.96 -5.01
C GLY A 275 20.01 -14.62 -3.64
N PHE A 276 19.25 -13.95 -2.77
CA PHE A 276 19.70 -13.65 -1.42
C PHE A 276 19.64 -14.88 -0.52
N VAL A 277 20.73 -15.14 0.18
CA VAL A 277 20.94 -16.36 0.99
C VAL A 277 21.66 -16.02 2.30
N PRO A 278 21.51 -16.87 3.35
CA PRO A 278 22.32 -16.75 4.56
C PRO A 278 23.82 -16.82 4.27
N ARG A 279 24.63 -16.14 5.06
CA ARG A 279 26.10 -16.13 4.93
C ARG A 279 26.74 -17.51 5.05
N GLY A 280 26.12 -18.42 5.81
CA GLY A 280 26.57 -19.79 5.98
C GLY A 280 26.45 -20.68 4.75
N ILE A 281 25.86 -20.18 3.65
CA ILE A 281 25.73 -20.95 2.40
C ILE A 281 27.08 -21.52 1.93
N GLN A 282 28.19 -20.77 2.10
CA GLN A 282 29.53 -21.23 1.72
C GLN A 282 30.11 -22.30 2.65
N ALA A 283 29.58 -22.45 3.87
CA ALA A 283 29.95 -23.57 4.73
C ALA A 283 29.38 -24.90 4.20
N VAL A 284 28.20 -24.84 3.56
CA VAL A 284 27.54 -25.99 2.92
C VAL A 284 28.05 -26.20 1.49
N TYR A 285 28.26 -25.10 0.74
CA TYR A 285 28.74 -25.08 -0.65
C TYR A 285 29.99 -24.20 -0.76
N PRO A 286 31.20 -24.74 -0.46
CA PRO A 286 32.43 -23.93 -0.45
C PRO A 286 32.78 -23.29 -1.80
N GLU A 287 32.34 -23.89 -2.92
CA GLU A 287 32.58 -23.38 -4.28
C GLU A 287 31.47 -22.45 -4.79
N ALA A 288 30.43 -22.16 -3.95
CA ALA A 288 29.33 -21.30 -4.36
C ALA A 288 29.83 -19.90 -4.71
N ARG A 289 29.40 -19.39 -5.88
CA ARG A 289 29.72 -18.05 -6.35
C ARG A 289 28.80 -17.05 -5.68
N VAL A 290 29.30 -16.44 -4.61
CA VAL A 290 28.58 -15.42 -3.86
C VAL A 290 29.33 -14.10 -3.87
N VAL A 291 28.56 -13.04 -3.82
CA VAL A 291 29.04 -11.67 -3.60
C VAL A 291 28.27 -11.06 -2.43
N ASN A 292 28.77 -9.99 -1.85
CA ASN A 292 28.05 -9.27 -0.81
C ASN A 292 27.34 -8.07 -1.45
N GLY A 293 26.08 -7.86 -1.09
CA GLY A 293 25.33 -6.66 -1.43
C GLY A 293 25.98 -5.41 -0.85
N SER A 294 25.63 -4.26 -1.37
CA SER A 294 26.06 -2.96 -0.81
C SER A 294 25.54 -2.78 0.62
N ARG A 295 26.21 -1.91 1.37
CA ARG A 295 25.67 -1.44 2.65
C ARG A 295 24.43 -0.58 2.37
N TRP A 296 23.35 -0.84 3.09
CA TRP A 296 22.12 -0.09 2.95
C TRP A 296 21.90 0.82 4.16
N ASN A 297 21.77 2.12 3.93
CA ASN A 297 21.68 3.15 4.96
C ASN A 297 22.76 2.96 6.06
N ASP A 298 22.46 3.36 7.30
CA ASP A 298 23.37 3.23 8.44
C ASP A 298 23.23 1.92 9.22
N PHE A 299 22.54 0.93 8.64
CA PHE A 299 22.39 -0.37 9.30
C PHE A 299 23.73 -1.05 9.57
N PRO A 300 23.89 -1.71 10.73
CA PRO A 300 25.12 -2.42 11.07
C PRO A 300 25.35 -3.60 10.09
N VAL A 301 26.60 -3.86 9.77
CA VAL A 301 27.02 -4.91 8.82
C VAL A 301 26.36 -6.28 9.08
N PRO A 302 26.10 -6.75 10.32
CA PRO A 302 25.35 -7.99 10.53
C PRO A 302 23.95 -8.00 9.93
N ASN A 303 23.30 -6.82 9.83
CA ASN A 303 21.94 -6.67 9.33
C ASN A 303 21.88 -6.21 7.86
N THR A 304 22.99 -5.89 7.22
CA THR A 304 23.09 -5.46 5.81
C THR A 304 24.25 -6.19 5.10
N ASN A 305 24.68 -5.77 3.91
CA ASN A 305 25.62 -6.52 3.07
C ASN A 305 25.20 -7.99 2.91
N VAL A 306 23.95 -8.19 2.51
CA VAL A 306 23.35 -9.53 2.39
C VAL A 306 24.10 -10.33 1.35
N THR A 307 24.35 -11.62 1.62
CA THR A 307 25.02 -12.52 0.69
C THR A 307 24.11 -12.80 -0.49
N PHE A 308 24.61 -12.54 -1.69
CA PHE A 308 23.93 -12.78 -2.96
C PHE A 308 24.61 -13.93 -3.70
N LEU A 309 23.86 -14.97 -3.98
CA LEU A 309 24.27 -16.10 -4.82
C LEU A 309 24.08 -15.69 -6.28
N GLU A 310 25.18 -15.59 -7.03
CA GLU A 310 25.12 -15.18 -8.43
C GLU A 310 24.39 -16.21 -9.31
N PRO A 311 23.55 -15.76 -10.25
CA PRO A 311 22.84 -16.68 -11.17
C PRO A 311 23.74 -17.57 -12.02
N PHE A 312 25.03 -17.23 -12.13
CA PHE A 312 26.05 -18.04 -12.81
C PHE A 312 26.37 -19.34 -12.09
N ASP A 313 26.01 -19.46 -10.82
CA ASP A 313 26.20 -20.67 -10.03
C ASP A 313 25.08 -21.69 -10.31
N PRO A 314 25.37 -22.96 -10.57
CA PRO A 314 24.34 -23.99 -10.76
C PRO A 314 23.40 -24.15 -9.54
N LEU A 315 23.87 -23.78 -8.36
CA LEU A 315 23.06 -23.79 -7.13
C LEU A 315 21.86 -22.84 -7.26
N PHE A 316 22.04 -21.65 -7.87
CA PHE A 316 20.95 -20.69 -8.09
C PHE A 316 19.78 -21.33 -8.83
N ALA A 317 20.05 -21.97 -9.98
CA ALA A 317 19.01 -22.63 -10.78
C ALA A 317 18.35 -23.81 -10.03
N ARG A 318 19.07 -24.48 -9.13
CA ARG A 318 18.51 -25.53 -8.27
C ARG A 318 17.55 -24.94 -7.22
N LEU A 319 17.95 -23.86 -6.54
CA LEU A 319 17.11 -23.18 -5.54
C LEU A 319 15.86 -22.58 -6.21
N GLN A 320 16.01 -21.96 -7.37
CA GLN A 320 14.90 -21.43 -8.18
C GLN A 320 13.86 -22.50 -8.50
N ARG A 321 14.31 -23.70 -8.97
CA ARG A 321 13.39 -24.81 -9.27
C ARG A 321 12.68 -25.32 -8.02
N SER A 322 13.40 -25.48 -6.90
CA SER A 322 12.80 -25.88 -5.62
C SER A 322 11.77 -24.87 -5.15
N PHE A 323 12.08 -23.56 -5.24
CA PHE A 323 11.20 -22.49 -4.85
C PHE A 323 9.88 -22.50 -5.64
N LEU A 324 9.94 -22.52 -6.98
CA LEU A 324 8.75 -22.56 -7.82
C LEU A 324 7.96 -23.87 -7.68
N ALA A 325 8.63 -25.00 -7.48
CA ALA A 325 7.96 -26.29 -7.23
C ALA A 325 7.14 -26.27 -5.93
N LYS A 326 7.70 -25.72 -4.84
CA LYS A 326 6.99 -25.57 -3.56
C LYS A 326 5.84 -24.56 -3.68
N GLN A 327 6.04 -23.46 -4.37
CA GLN A 327 5.03 -22.47 -4.63
C GLN A 327 3.86 -23.05 -5.46
N LYS A 328 4.15 -23.79 -6.50
CA LYS A 328 3.14 -24.50 -7.31
C LYS A 328 2.41 -25.58 -6.52
N ALA A 329 3.11 -26.29 -5.62
CA ALA A 329 2.48 -27.26 -4.73
C ALA A 329 1.52 -26.60 -3.72
N ALA A 330 1.84 -25.37 -3.26
CA ALA A 330 1.04 -24.64 -2.29
C ALA A 330 -0.19 -23.94 -2.91
N TYR A 331 -0.02 -23.33 -4.08
CA TYR A 331 -1.01 -22.42 -4.68
C TYR A 331 -1.62 -22.94 -5.99
N GLY A 332 -1.08 -24.00 -6.58
CA GLY A 332 -1.43 -24.47 -7.91
C GLY A 332 -0.65 -23.76 -9.02
N ASP A 333 -0.92 -24.17 -10.26
CA ASP A 333 -0.35 -23.56 -11.48
C ASP A 333 -1.23 -22.37 -11.92
N VAL A 334 -1.12 -21.27 -11.18
CA VAL A 334 -2.07 -20.14 -11.26
C VAL A 334 -1.53 -18.95 -12.03
N THR A 335 -0.22 -18.91 -12.29
CA THR A 335 0.45 -17.80 -12.96
C THR A 335 1.77 -18.23 -13.61
N HIS A 336 2.21 -17.42 -14.57
CA HIS A 336 3.56 -17.45 -15.14
C HIS A 336 4.28 -16.10 -14.96
N ILE A 337 3.71 -15.16 -14.17
CA ILE A 337 4.28 -13.84 -13.93
C ILE A 337 4.92 -13.85 -12.53
N TYR A 338 6.24 -13.66 -12.49
CA TYR A 338 7.02 -13.73 -11.26
C TYR A 338 7.78 -12.44 -11.02
N THR A 339 7.59 -11.85 -9.82
CA THR A 339 8.41 -10.71 -9.40
C THR A 339 9.76 -11.20 -8.88
N LEU A 340 10.82 -10.53 -9.33
CA LEU A 340 12.19 -10.86 -9.00
C LEU A 340 13.03 -9.57 -9.08
N ASP A 341 13.37 -9.00 -7.93
CA ASP A 341 14.14 -7.76 -7.84
C ASP A 341 15.46 -8.04 -7.11
N GLN A 342 16.55 -8.08 -7.88
CA GLN A 342 17.90 -8.38 -7.38
C GLN A 342 18.65 -7.13 -6.89
N TYR A 343 18.25 -5.94 -7.37
CA TYR A 343 18.96 -4.69 -7.15
C TYR A 343 18.00 -3.51 -6.85
N ASN A 344 17.01 -3.71 -5.99
CA ASN A 344 16.00 -2.68 -5.71
C ASN A 344 16.63 -1.33 -5.28
N GLU A 345 17.47 -1.35 -4.24
CA GLU A 345 18.27 -0.21 -3.75
C GLU A 345 19.72 -0.64 -3.43
N ASN A 346 20.19 -1.68 -4.08
CA ASN A 346 21.55 -2.15 -4.01
C ASN A 346 22.20 -2.03 -5.38
N ASP A 347 23.45 -1.62 -5.43
CA ASP A 347 24.21 -1.62 -6.67
C ASP A 347 24.60 -3.05 -7.05
N PRO A 348 24.57 -3.40 -8.36
CA PRO A 348 25.20 -4.60 -8.86
C PRO A 348 26.68 -4.64 -8.50
N TYR A 349 27.21 -5.86 -8.30
CA TYR A 349 28.63 -6.06 -7.99
C TYR A 349 29.58 -5.45 -9.02
N SER A 350 29.16 -5.36 -10.28
CA SER A 350 29.92 -4.77 -11.36
C SER A 350 29.03 -3.94 -12.29
N GLY A 351 29.55 -2.79 -12.73
CA GLY A 351 28.94 -1.95 -13.76
C GLY A 351 29.41 -2.30 -15.18
N ASP A 352 30.14 -3.40 -15.37
CA ASP A 352 30.53 -3.90 -16.69
C ASP A 352 29.29 -4.33 -17.49
N LEU A 353 29.21 -3.88 -18.75
CA LEU A 353 28.02 -4.11 -19.57
C LEU A 353 27.79 -5.60 -19.87
N ALA A 354 28.87 -6.37 -20.06
CA ALA A 354 28.76 -7.80 -20.28
C ALA A 354 28.31 -8.53 -18.99
N TYR A 355 28.78 -8.06 -17.82
CA TYR A 355 28.30 -8.61 -16.54
C TYR A 355 26.81 -8.36 -16.37
N LEU A 356 26.32 -7.13 -16.59
CA LEU A 356 24.92 -6.75 -16.46
C LEU A 356 24.01 -7.53 -17.43
N HIS A 357 24.45 -7.71 -18.67
CA HIS A 357 23.73 -8.52 -19.65
C HIS A 357 23.68 -9.99 -19.23
N ASN A 358 24.80 -10.54 -18.79
CA ASN A 358 24.91 -11.96 -18.44
C ASN A 358 24.11 -12.30 -17.16
N ILE A 359 24.06 -11.39 -16.19
CA ILE A 359 23.33 -11.65 -14.94
C ILE A 359 21.82 -11.81 -15.21
N THR A 360 21.26 -10.94 -16.06
CA THR A 360 19.84 -11.01 -16.41
C THR A 360 19.52 -12.17 -17.35
N SER A 361 20.37 -12.44 -18.34
CA SER A 361 20.16 -13.58 -19.25
C SER A 361 20.24 -14.93 -18.53
N THR A 362 21.13 -15.06 -17.53
CA THR A 362 21.24 -16.27 -16.75
C THR A 362 20.08 -16.42 -15.74
N THR A 363 19.64 -15.30 -15.15
CA THR A 363 18.48 -15.27 -14.24
C THR A 363 17.21 -15.72 -14.96
N ILE A 364 16.90 -15.13 -16.12
CA ILE A 364 15.70 -15.53 -16.88
C ILE A 364 15.79 -16.97 -17.40
N ALA A 365 16.98 -17.41 -17.80
CA ALA A 365 17.19 -18.79 -18.21
C ALA A 365 16.92 -19.78 -17.06
N SER A 366 17.35 -19.44 -15.85
CA SER A 366 17.07 -20.19 -14.64
C SER A 366 15.58 -20.24 -14.31
N LEU A 367 14.88 -19.11 -14.44
CA LEU A 367 13.43 -19.01 -14.21
C LEU A 367 12.67 -19.85 -15.24
N LYS A 368 13.02 -19.74 -16.53
CA LYS A 368 12.38 -20.50 -17.61
C LYS A 368 12.72 -22.01 -17.58
N ALA A 369 13.81 -22.42 -16.96
CA ALA A 369 14.11 -23.82 -16.70
C ALA A 369 13.17 -24.45 -15.66
N ALA A 370 12.57 -23.63 -14.79
CA ALA A 370 11.57 -24.06 -13.81
C ALA A 370 10.13 -23.89 -14.34
N ASP A 371 9.85 -22.82 -15.10
CA ASP A 371 8.59 -22.56 -15.80
C ASP A 371 8.88 -22.00 -17.21
N PRO A 372 8.70 -22.81 -18.28
CA PRO A 372 9.01 -22.38 -19.66
C PRO A 372 8.25 -21.14 -20.14
N HIS A 373 7.12 -20.82 -19.50
CA HIS A 373 6.28 -19.67 -19.82
C HIS A 373 6.55 -18.46 -18.93
N ALA A 374 7.54 -18.54 -18.03
CA ALA A 374 7.83 -17.50 -17.06
C ALA A 374 8.08 -16.14 -17.71
N ILE A 375 7.49 -15.12 -17.09
CA ILE A 375 7.70 -13.71 -17.37
C ILE A 375 8.26 -13.08 -16.08
N TRP A 376 9.35 -12.35 -16.23
CA TRP A 376 9.96 -11.61 -15.14
C TRP A 376 9.27 -10.25 -14.99
N LEU A 377 8.57 -10.04 -13.88
CA LEU A 377 8.04 -8.74 -13.47
C LEU A 377 9.13 -8.01 -12.68
N LEU A 378 9.64 -6.91 -13.24
CA LEU A 378 10.71 -6.08 -12.66
C LEU A 378 10.13 -4.77 -12.15
N GLN A 379 10.46 -4.35 -10.93
CA GLN A 379 10.21 -2.99 -10.46
C GLN A 379 11.28 -2.05 -11.05
N GLY A 380 10.86 -1.03 -11.79
CA GLY A 380 11.77 -0.04 -12.38
C GLY A 380 12.38 0.94 -11.37
N TRP A 381 12.08 0.77 -10.07
CA TRP A 381 12.58 1.60 -8.97
C TRP A 381 14.12 1.71 -8.93
N LEU A 382 14.82 0.62 -9.19
CA LEU A 382 16.29 0.60 -9.23
C LEU A 382 16.86 1.67 -10.16
N PHE A 383 16.21 1.95 -11.29
CA PHE A 383 16.68 2.95 -12.24
C PHE A 383 16.53 4.39 -11.74
N TYR A 384 15.56 4.63 -10.85
CA TYR A 384 15.36 5.91 -10.18
C TYR A 384 16.23 6.04 -8.92
N SER A 385 16.19 5.07 -8.02
CA SER A 385 16.82 5.14 -6.70
C SER A 385 18.35 5.19 -6.78
N ALA A 386 18.96 4.51 -7.77
CA ALA A 386 20.41 4.48 -8.01
C ALA A 386 20.76 5.07 -9.40
N ALA A 387 20.17 6.22 -9.74
CA ALA A 387 20.33 6.85 -11.05
C ALA A 387 21.80 7.13 -11.43
N ASP A 388 22.66 7.40 -10.45
CA ASP A 388 24.11 7.60 -10.65
C ASP A 388 24.82 6.33 -11.14
N PHE A 389 24.38 5.16 -10.68
CA PHE A 389 24.87 3.88 -11.17
C PHE A 389 24.26 3.53 -12.54
N TRP A 390 22.94 3.70 -12.69
CA TRP A 390 22.20 3.25 -13.85
C TRP A 390 22.20 4.24 -15.01
N SER A 391 23.35 4.34 -15.72
CA SER A 391 23.42 5.04 -17.02
C SER A 391 22.57 4.32 -18.08
N ASN A 392 22.19 5.03 -19.15
CA ASN A 392 21.39 4.43 -20.22
C ASN A 392 22.04 3.19 -20.84
N ASP A 393 23.37 3.18 -21.01
CA ASP A 393 24.10 2.01 -21.53
C ASP A 393 24.01 0.81 -20.57
N ARG A 394 24.10 1.03 -19.27
CA ARG A 394 23.95 -0.03 -18.27
C ARG A 394 22.52 -0.55 -18.21
N ILE A 395 21.53 0.33 -18.32
CA ILE A 395 20.11 -0.08 -18.41
C ILE A 395 19.90 -0.93 -19.66
N ALA A 396 20.34 -0.46 -20.82
CA ALA A 396 20.23 -1.20 -22.09
C ALA A 396 20.92 -2.57 -22.01
N ALA A 397 22.12 -2.65 -21.42
CA ALA A 397 22.82 -3.92 -21.22
C ALA A 397 22.05 -4.88 -20.28
N TYR A 398 21.52 -4.36 -19.16
CA TYR A 398 20.75 -5.14 -18.19
C TYR A 398 19.44 -5.65 -18.80
N LEU A 399 18.67 -4.78 -19.45
CA LEU A 399 17.41 -5.17 -20.10
C LEU A 399 17.65 -6.05 -21.34
N GLY A 400 18.74 -5.83 -22.07
CA GLY A 400 19.10 -6.61 -23.26
C GLY A 400 19.41 -8.09 -23.01
N GLY A 401 19.62 -8.49 -21.75
CA GLY A 401 19.77 -9.89 -21.36
C GLY A 401 18.47 -10.72 -21.38
N VAL A 402 17.32 -10.05 -21.53
CA VAL A 402 16.00 -10.70 -21.50
C VAL A 402 15.22 -10.37 -22.78
N ALA A 403 14.52 -11.32 -23.36
CA ALA A 403 13.66 -11.04 -24.53
C ALA A 403 12.44 -10.16 -24.12
N ASP A 404 11.92 -9.34 -25.02
CA ASP A 404 10.81 -8.43 -24.71
C ASP A 404 9.54 -9.15 -24.26
N ALA A 405 9.30 -10.33 -24.82
CA ALA A 405 8.15 -11.16 -24.43
C ALA A 405 8.29 -11.84 -23.05
N ASP A 406 9.45 -11.79 -22.43
CA ASP A 406 9.78 -12.50 -21.18
C ASP A 406 9.97 -11.55 -20.00
N MET A 407 9.75 -10.25 -20.18
CA MET A 407 9.85 -9.24 -19.14
C MET A 407 8.65 -8.28 -19.17
N LEU A 408 8.20 -7.87 -18.00
CA LEU A 408 7.21 -6.81 -17.78
C LEU A 408 7.76 -5.87 -16.72
N ILE A 409 7.76 -4.56 -16.99
CA ILE A 409 8.38 -3.59 -16.09
C ILE A 409 7.31 -2.70 -15.46
N LEU A 410 7.42 -2.46 -14.16
CA LEU A 410 6.63 -1.45 -13.46
C LEU A 410 7.42 -0.14 -13.47
N ASP A 411 6.94 0.88 -14.17
CA ASP A 411 7.45 2.25 -14.02
C ASP A 411 6.85 2.82 -12.73
N LEU A 412 7.53 2.55 -11.61
CA LEU A 412 6.94 2.51 -10.27
C LEU A 412 6.42 3.87 -9.80
N PHE A 413 6.97 4.98 -10.33
CA PHE A 413 6.72 6.35 -9.91
C PHE A 413 6.42 7.26 -11.11
N SER A 414 5.54 6.80 -11.99
CA SER A 414 5.29 7.44 -13.29
C SER A 414 4.68 8.84 -13.19
N GLU A 415 3.88 9.12 -12.14
CA GLU A 415 3.25 10.42 -11.96
C GLU A 415 4.23 11.54 -11.60
N SER A 416 5.40 11.19 -11.02
CA SER A 416 6.38 12.19 -10.58
C SER A 416 7.76 11.99 -11.19
N GLN A 417 8.22 10.74 -11.32
CA GLN A 417 9.59 10.41 -11.71
C GLN A 417 9.63 9.33 -12.81
N PRO A 418 8.94 9.55 -13.95
CA PRO A 418 8.81 8.55 -15.01
C PRO A 418 10.15 8.16 -15.62
N GLN A 419 10.53 6.89 -15.53
CA GLN A 419 11.77 6.38 -16.10
C GLN A 419 11.61 5.95 -17.55
N TRP A 420 10.40 5.63 -18.01
CA TRP A 420 10.15 5.20 -19.39
C TRP A 420 10.62 6.21 -20.43
N ARG A 421 10.61 7.52 -20.13
CA ARG A 421 11.02 8.57 -21.06
C ARG A 421 12.52 8.51 -21.34
N ARG A 422 13.37 8.45 -20.28
CA ARG A 422 14.84 8.45 -20.43
C ARG A 422 15.39 7.10 -20.90
N THR A 423 14.64 6.02 -20.72
CA THR A 423 15.02 4.65 -21.10
C THR A 423 14.48 4.23 -22.47
N SER A 424 13.95 5.18 -23.27
CA SER A 424 13.34 4.89 -24.57
C SER A 424 12.28 3.78 -24.47
N SER A 425 11.36 3.92 -23.50
CA SER A 425 10.34 2.90 -23.22
C SER A 425 10.94 1.55 -22.80
N TYR A 426 11.94 1.62 -21.90
CA TYR A 426 12.66 0.45 -21.38
C TYR A 426 13.27 -0.42 -22.48
N ASP A 427 13.85 0.23 -23.47
CA ASP A 427 14.47 -0.42 -24.63
C ASP A 427 13.49 -1.37 -25.36
N GLY A 428 12.21 -0.98 -25.40
CA GLY A 428 11.14 -1.72 -26.07
C GLY A 428 10.44 -2.79 -25.20
N LYS A 429 10.78 -2.94 -23.92
CA LYS A 429 10.09 -3.86 -23.03
C LYS A 429 8.65 -3.40 -22.77
N PRO A 430 7.67 -4.32 -22.63
CA PRO A 430 6.35 -3.99 -22.09
C PRO A 430 6.45 -3.41 -20.67
N TRP A 431 5.69 -2.35 -20.40
CA TRP A 431 5.72 -1.72 -19.08
C TRP A 431 4.36 -1.19 -18.64
N ILE A 432 4.19 -1.01 -17.33
CA ILE A 432 2.98 -0.52 -16.67
C ILE A 432 3.26 0.84 -16.06
N TRP A 433 2.42 1.82 -16.35
CA TRP A 433 2.40 3.14 -15.72
C TRP A 433 1.85 3.01 -14.30
N CYS A 434 2.66 3.32 -13.29
CA CYS A 434 2.28 3.11 -11.90
C CYS A 434 2.31 4.43 -11.11
N GLN A 435 1.34 4.56 -10.20
CA GLN A 435 1.24 5.65 -9.23
C GLN A 435 1.79 5.18 -7.88
N LEU A 436 2.87 5.82 -7.41
CA LEU A 436 3.46 5.58 -6.09
C LEU A 436 2.72 6.37 -5.01
N HIS A 437 2.47 7.63 -5.24
CA HIS A 437 1.71 8.56 -4.41
C HIS A 437 2.35 8.92 -3.07
N ASP A 438 2.74 7.93 -2.23
CA ASP A 438 3.27 8.17 -0.88
C ASP A 438 4.52 7.36 -0.58
N TYR A 439 5.26 7.81 0.42
CA TYR A 439 6.37 7.10 1.04
C TYR A 439 6.00 6.63 2.44
N GLY A 440 6.18 5.34 2.72
CA GLY A 440 5.98 4.75 4.04
C GLY A 440 4.54 4.82 4.58
N GLY A 441 3.56 5.11 3.73
CA GLY A 441 2.17 5.32 4.15
C GLY A 441 1.98 6.64 4.88
N ASN A 442 2.57 7.72 4.39
CA ASN A 442 2.33 9.07 4.89
C ASN A 442 0.87 9.47 4.70
N MET A 443 0.29 10.11 5.70
CA MET A 443 -1.13 10.43 5.76
C MET A 443 -1.49 11.86 5.32
N GLY A 444 -0.57 12.63 4.72
CA GLY A 444 -0.87 13.97 4.23
C GLY A 444 -1.93 13.95 3.12
N LEU A 445 -2.84 14.94 3.11
CA LEU A 445 -3.72 15.15 1.96
C LEU A 445 -2.89 15.70 0.80
N TYR A 446 -2.92 14.99 -0.32
CA TYR A 446 -2.07 15.24 -1.47
C TYR A 446 -2.60 14.54 -2.72
N GLY A 447 -2.31 15.09 -3.88
CA GLY A 447 -2.59 14.42 -5.15
C GLY A 447 -1.98 15.13 -6.35
N GLN A 448 -2.04 14.47 -7.49
CA GLN A 448 -1.56 14.94 -8.79
C GLN A 448 -2.61 14.60 -9.86
N VAL A 449 -3.81 15.17 -9.70
CA VAL A 449 -4.98 14.88 -10.55
C VAL A 449 -4.66 14.98 -12.04
N GLU A 450 -3.95 16.06 -12.45
CA GLU A 450 -3.59 16.25 -13.87
C GLU A 450 -2.58 15.20 -14.34
N ASN A 451 -1.52 14.93 -13.57
CA ASN A 451 -0.51 13.95 -13.98
C ASN A 451 -1.10 12.53 -14.08
N VAL A 452 -1.93 12.14 -13.10
CA VAL A 452 -2.56 10.81 -13.10
C VAL A 452 -3.48 10.61 -14.29
N THR A 453 -4.23 11.63 -14.70
CA THR A 453 -5.18 11.50 -15.81
C THR A 453 -4.53 11.80 -17.17
N ALA A 454 -3.82 12.91 -17.31
CA ALA A 454 -3.28 13.35 -18.60
C ALA A 454 -2.02 12.59 -19.00
N ASP A 455 -1.06 12.39 -18.09
CA ASP A 455 0.22 11.76 -18.41
C ASP A 455 0.08 10.26 -18.72
N ALA A 456 -0.79 9.54 -18.00
CA ALA A 456 -1.07 8.14 -18.29
C ALA A 456 -1.67 7.96 -19.70
N VAL A 457 -2.60 8.83 -20.11
CA VAL A 457 -3.17 8.83 -21.46
C VAL A 457 -2.14 9.23 -22.51
N ALA A 458 -1.32 10.25 -22.24
CA ALA A 458 -0.25 10.68 -23.12
C ALA A 458 0.81 9.60 -23.33
N ALA A 459 1.17 8.88 -22.28
CA ALA A 459 2.09 7.75 -22.33
C ALA A 459 1.53 6.60 -23.18
N LEU A 460 0.25 6.28 -23.02
CA LEU A 460 -0.43 5.26 -23.81
C LEU A 460 -0.54 5.65 -25.28
N GLY A 461 -0.81 6.92 -25.58
CA GLY A 461 -0.92 7.47 -26.94
C GLY A 461 0.40 7.69 -27.66
N ASN A 462 1.53 7.60 -26.98
CA ASN A 462 2.86 7.82 -27.57
C ASN A 462 3.25 6.65 -28.48
N ARG A 463 3.59 6.93 -29.75
CA ARG A 463 3.90 5.89 -30.74
C ARG A 463 5.17 5.07 -30.44
N SER A 464 6.09 5.60 -29.65
CA SER A 464 7.29 4.86 -29.22
C SER A 464 7.11 4.14 -27.89
N SER A 465 5.94 4.28 -27.26
CA SER A 465 5.64 3.64 -25.98
C SER A 465 5.21 2.18 -26.16
N THR A 466 5.77 1.32 -25.33
CA THR A 466 5.36 -0.09 -25.18
C THR A 466 4.50 -0.32 -23.95
N MET A 467 3.84 0.72 -23.46
CA MET A 467 2.96 0.67 -22.30
C MET A 467 1.81 -0.33 -22.50
N VAL A 468 1.61 -1.22 -21.53
CA VAL A 468 0.56 -2.27 -21.57
C VAL A 468 -0.34 -2.25 -20.33
N GLY A 469 -0.18 -1.28 -19.44
CA GLY A 469 -0.98 -1.26 -18.21
C GLY A 469 -0.93 0.06 -17.45
N MET A 470 -1.86 0.16 -16.49
CA MET A 470 -1.89 1.18 -15.44
C MET A 470 -1.97 0.49 -14.09
N GLY A 471 -1.40 1.05 -13.03
CA GLY A 471 -1.39 0.38 -11.74
C GLY A 471 -1.06 1.28 -10.55
N LEU A 472 -1.25 0.71 -9.37
CA LEU A 472 -0.97 1.35 -8.10
C LEU A 472 0.24 0.68 -7.43
N THR A 473 1.17 1.49 -6.96
CA THR A 473 2.40 1.04 -6.29
C THR A 473 2.70 1.88 -5.06
N MET A 474 1.64 2.36 -4.37
CA MET A 474 1.80 3.09 -3.12
C MET A 474 2.61 2.30 -2.10
N GLU A 475 3.48 2.96 -1.36
CA GLU A 475 4.23 2.29 -0.29
C GLU A 475 3.35 1.94 0.91
N GLY A 476 2.30 2.73 1.16
CA GLY A 476 1.29 2.45 2.15
C GLY A 476 -0.10 2.90 1.71
N GLN A 477 -1.12 2.18 2.15
CA GLN A 477 -2.52 2.41 1.78
C GLN A 477 -3.26 3.17 2.89
N GLU A 478 -2.86 4.45 3.11
CA GLU A 478 -3.17 5.21 4.32
C GLU A 478 -4.00 6.48 4.10
N GLY A 479 -4.65 6.65 2.97
CA GLY A 479 -5.47 7.83 2.70
C GLY A 479 -5.56 8.15 1.22
N ASN A 480 -6.15 9.30 0.89
CA ASN A 480 -6.26 9.78 -0.49
C ASN A 480 -6.95 8.79 -1.45
N GLU A 481 -7.95 8.05 -0.98
CA GLU A 481 -8.63 6.97 -1.72
C GLU A 481 -9.09 7.40 -3.11
N ILE A 482 -9.56 8.66 -3.24
CA ILE A 482 -10.02 9.22 -4.51
C ILE A 482 -8.92 9.23 -5.59
N MET A 483 -7.65 9.40 -5.19
CA MET A 483 -6.52 9.41 -6.14
C MET A 483 -6.24 8.03 -6.71
N TYR A 484 -6.42 6.98 -5.92
CA TYR A 484 -6.26 5.60 -6.35
C TYR A 484 -7.44 5.15 -7.22
N ASP A 485 -8.66 5.50 -6.82
CA ASP A 485 -9.85 5.27 -7.63
C ASP A 485 -9.73 5.98 -9.00
N LEU A 486 -9.22 7.21 -9.04
CA LEU A 486 -9.06 8.01 -10.26
C LEU A 486 -8.17 7.30 -11.31
N LEU A 487 -7.00 6.77 -10.90
CA LEU A 487 -6.13 6.06 -11.85
C LEU A 487 -6.76 4.75 -12.34
N LEU A 488 -7.37 3.97 -11.44
CA LEU A 488 -7.99 2.72 -11.83
C LEU A 488 -9.19 2.94 -12.75
N ASP A 489 -9.95 4.02 -12.56
CA ASP A 489 -11.04 4.40 -13.48
C ASP A 489 -10.52 5.02 -14.79
N GLN A 490 -9.34 5.71 -14.77
CA GLN A 490 -8.67 6.17 -15.99
C GLN A 490 -8.27 5.00 -16.92
N ALA A 491 -8.00 3.83 -16.38
CA ALA A 491 -7.71 2.62 -17.16
C ALA A 491 -8.92 2.11 -17.99
N TRP A 492 -10.10 2.71 -17.80
CA TRP A 492 -11.33 2.44 -18.56
C TRP A 492 -11.75 3.61 -19.46
N SER A 493 -10.89 4.63 -19.63
CA SER A 493 -11.14 5.78 -20.49
C SER A 493 -9.98 6.02 -21.45
N ASN A 494 -10.28 6.22 -22.73
CA ASN A 494 -9.29 6.52 -23.77
C ASN A 494 -8.92 8.01 -23.88
N SER A 495 -9.52 8.83 -23.03
CA SER A 495 -9.20 10.24 -22.86
C SER A 495 -9.06 10.57 -21.38
N SER A 496 -8.35 11.65 -21.06
CA SER A 496 -8.27 12.14 -19.67
C SER A 496 -9.68 12.32 -19.10
N LEU A 497 -9.90 11.80 -17.90
CA LEU A 497 -11.15 11.96 -17.18
C LEU A 497 -11.36 13.44 -16.85
N ASP A 498 -12.58 13.92 -16.99
CA ASP A 498 -13.00 15.24 -16.48
C ASP A 498 -12.98 15.20 -14.96
N SER A 499 -11.92 15.76 -14.37
CA SER A 499 -11.69 15.71 -12.92
C SER A 499 -12.79 16.41 -12.13
N ALA A 500 -13.38 17.49 -12.63
CA ALA A 500 -14.45 18.21 -11.93
C ALA A 500 -15.72 17.33 -11.84
N ARG A 501 -16.08 16.70 -12.94
CA ARG A 501 -17.19 15.76 -12.96
C ARG A 501 -16.90 14.53 -12.11
N TYR A 502 -15.68 13.98 -12.21
CA TYR A 502 -15.28 12.78 -11.46
C TYR A 502 -15.40 13.01 -9.96
N PHE A 503 -14.87 14.13 -9.43
CA PHE A 503 -14.98 14.47 -8.02
C PHE A 503 -16.42 14.70 -7.58
N SER A 504 -17.25 15.36 -8.42
CA SER A 504 -18.68 15.53 -8.14
C SER A 504 -19.44 14.20 -8.08
N ASP A 505 -19.19 13.29 -9.02
CA ASP A 505 -19.80 11.96 -9.04
C ASP A 505 -19.32 11.15 -7.81
N TRP A 506 -18.03 11.23 -7.47
CA TRP A 506 -17.43 10.57 -6.30
C TRP A 506 -18.07 11.05 -4.99
N VAL A 507 -18.29 12.37 -4.80
CA VAL A 507 -19.01 12.93 -3.64
C VAL A 507 -20.41 12.32 -3.51
N SER A 508 -21.14 12.20 -4.62
CA SER A 508 -22.46 11.59 -4.64
C SER A 508 -22.47 10.14 -4.16
N VAL A 509 -21.45 9.38 -4.56
CA VAL A 509 -21.25 7.98 -4.15
C VAL A 509 -20.76 7.89 -2.69
N ARG A 510 -19.82 8.74 -2.32
CA ARG A 510 -19.16 8.72 -1.00
C ARG A 510 -20.14 8.96 0.14
N TYR A 511 -21.10 9.89 -0.04
CA TYR A 511 -22.08 10.24 0.99
C TYR A 511 -23.50 9.76 0.63
N HIS A 512 -23.60 8.80 -0.25
CA HIS A 512 -24.83 8.11 -0.61
C HIS A 512 -25.99 9.05 -0.94
N GLY A 513 -25.84 9.89 -1.95
CA GLY A 513 -26.90 10.81 -2.34
C GLY A 513 -26.76 11.42 -3.72
N SER A 514 -27.88 11.81 -4.32
CA SER A 514 -27.82 12.55 -5.59
C SER A 514 -27.34 14.00 -5.34
N PRO A 515 -26.83 14.69 -6.36
CA PRO A 515 -26.41 16.11 -6.26
C PRO A 515 -27.48 17.09 -5.79
N ARG A 516 -28.77 16.69 -5.85
CA ARG A 516 -29.89 17.49 -5.36
C ARG A 516 -30.28 17.17 -3.91
N ALA A 517 -29.84 16.03 -3.40
CA ALA A 517 -30.17 15.54 -2.06
C ALA A 517 -29.10 15.89 -1.02
N LEU A 518 -27.82 16.01 -1.44
CA LEU A 518 -26.71 16.37 -0.57
C LEU A 518 -26.48 17.88 -0.50
N PRO A 519 -26.00 18.40 0.66
CA PRO A 519 -25.60 19.81 0.80
C PRO A 519 -24.54 20.22 -0.23
N GLN A 520 -24.72 21.39 -0.84
CA GLN A 520 -23.78 21.90 -1.84
C GLN A 520 -22.38 22.19 -1.25
N GLY A 521 -22.30 22.40 0.07
CA GLY A 521 -21.05 22.55 0.79
C GLY A 521 -20.09 21.37 0.60
N LEU A 522 -20.60 20.14 0.51
CA LEU A 522 -19.77 18.95 0.25
C LEU A 522 -19.11 19.00 -1.13
N TYR A 523 -19.89 19.32 -2.17
CA TYR A 523 -19.37 19.44 -3.54
C TYR A 523 -18.35 20.56 -3.66
N LYS A 524 -18.64 21.71 -3.02
CA LYS A 524 -17.73 22.85 -3.03
C LYS A 524 -16.40 22.52 -2.31
N ALA A 525 -16.45 21.86 -1.17
CA ALA A 525 -15.25 21.46 -0.43
C ALA A 525 -14.36 20.55 -1.28
N TRP A 526 -14.93 19.53 -1.89
CA TRP A 526 -14.18 18.58 -2.74
C TRP A 526 -13.68 19.23 -4.04
N ASP A 527 -14.42 20.19 -4.63
CA ASP A 527 -13.94 20.92 -5.81
C ASP A 527 -12.78 21.85 -5.48
N ILE A 528 -12.79 22.52 -4.32
CA ILE A 528 -11.63 23.28 -3.81
C ILE A 528 -10.44 22.34 -3.66
N MET A 529 -10.59 21.22 -2.96
CA MET A 529 -9.49 20.25 -2.77
C MET A 529 -8.99 19.68 -4.08
N ARG A 530 -9.88 19.36 -5.04
CA ARG A 530 -9.50 18.90 -6.38
C ARG A 530 -8.57 19.88 -7.10
N GLY A 531 -8.89 21.16 -7.06
CA GLY A 531 -8.13 22.19 -7.79
C GLY A 531 -6.85 22.67 -7.10
N THR A 532 -6.63 22.25 -5.83
CA THR A 532 -5.52 22.72 -5.00
C THR A 532 -4.79 21.55 -4.34
N VAL A 533 -5.33 21.01 -3.24
CA VAL A 533 -4.70 19.98 -2.40
C VAL A 533 -4.39 18.71 -3.19
N TYR A 534 -5.28 18.31 -4.09
CA TYR A 534 -5.15 17.12 -4.92
C TYR A 534 -4.57 17.39 -6.32
N ASN A 535 -4.09 18.61 -6.59
CA ASN A 535 -3.53 18.97 -7.89
C ASN A 535 -2.15 19.61 -7.78
N ASN A 536 -1.22 18.96 -7.11
CA ASN A 536 0.16 19.41 -7.06
C ASN A 536 0.85 19.25 -8.42
N THR A 537 1.47 20.32 -8.92
CA THR A 537 2.24 20.37 -10.16
C THR A 537 3.71 20.73 -9.93
N GLU A 538 4.10 21.09 -8.70
CA GLU A 538 5.46 21.52 -8.35
C GLU A 538 6.28 20.35 -7.78
N LEU A 539 6.60 19.39 -8.64
CA LEU A 539 7.23 18.12 -8.26
C LEU A 539 8.66 18.28 -7.72
N ASP A 540 9.35 19.38 -8.04
CA ASP A 540 10.68 19.66 -7.48
C ASP A 540 10.60 20.02 -5.97
N VAL A 541 9.46 20.50 -5.52
CA VAL A 541 9.20 20.84 -4.11
C VAL A 541 8.77 19.61 -3.33
N ALA A 542 7.77 18.89 -3.83
CA ALA A 542 7.40 17.57 -3.33
C ALA A 542 6.76 16.73 -4.43
N ASN A 543 7.29 15.55 -4.57
CA ASN A 543 6.90 14.59 -5.60
C ASN A 543 5.96 13.49 -5.09
N ALA A 544 5.68 13.45 -3.79
CA ALA A 544 4.77 12.54 -3.11
C ALA A 544 4.14 13.22 -1.88
N VAL A 545 3.29 12.51 -1.17
CA VAL A 545 2.65 12.98 0.08
C VAL A 545 3.68 13.60 1.03
N THR A 546 3.42 14.83 1.48
CA THR A 546 4.29 15.56 2.40
C THR A 546 4.06 15.16 3.85
N LYS A 547 5.13 15.23 4.65
CA LYS A 547 5.07 15.02 6.10
C LYS A 547 4.74 16.30 6.84
N SER A 548 3.92 16.17 7.87
CA SER A 548 3.79 17.22 8.87
C SER A 548 5.04 17.29 9.74
N ILE A 549 5.51 18.49 10.07
CA ILE A 549 6.75 18.68 10.87
C ILE A 549 6.70 17.92 12.19
N PHE A 550 5.55 17.85 12.85
CA PHE A 550 5.46 17.24 14.18
C PHE A 550 5.70 15.73 14.22
N VAL A 551 5.55 15.03 13.09
CA VAL A 551 5.83 13.58 13.01
C VAL A 551 7.32 13.27 12.91
N LEU A 552 8.15 14.28 12.64
CA LEU A 552 9.60 14.16 12.55
C LEU A 552 10.26 14.43 13.92
N SER A 553 11.45 13.88 14.12
CA SER A 553 12.24 14.15 15.32
C SER A 553 12.49 15.65 15.46
N PRO A 554 12.15 16.27 16.62
CA PRO A 554 12.25 17.70 16.78
C PRO A 554 13.68 18.24 16.61
N ASN A 555 13.82 19.37 15.94
CA ASN A 555 15.10 20.02 15.68
C ASN A 555 14.90 21.53 15.49
N THR A 556 15.91 22.34 15.75
CA THR A 556 15.88 23.79 15.52
C THR A 556 16.13 24.15 14.05
N THR A 557 16.69 23.26 13.26
CA THR A 557 17.01 23.44 11.83
C THR A 557 16.62 22.20 11.03
N GLY A 558 16.50 22.34 9.71
CA GLY A 558 16.36 21.21 8.80
C GLY A 558 14.97 20.55 8.77
N LEU A 559 13.95 21.12 9.43
CA LEU A 559 12.57 20.63 9.35
C LEU A 559 11.72 21.41 8.36
N LEU A 560 12.10 22.65 8.04
CA LEU A 560 11.42 23.49 7.05
C LEU A 560 12.01 23.24 5.66
N ASN A 561 11.14 23.29 4.65
CA ASN A 561 11.52 23.19 3.23
C ASN A 561 12.34 21.93 2.90
N ARG A 562 12.06 20.83 3.57
CA ARG A 562 12.65 19.54 3.21
C ARG A 562 12.09 19.07 1.88
N THR A 563 12.94 18.39 1.13
CA THR A 563 12.62 17.72 -0.15
C THR A 563 12.89 16.20 -0.05
N GLY A 564 12.64 15.46 -1.10
CA GLY A 564 12.83 14.00 -1.15
C GLY A 564 11.75 13.24 -0.37
N HIS A 565 12.11 12.12 0.24
CA HIS A 565 11.17 11.20 0.91
C HIS A 565 10.44 11.80 2.13
N HIS A 566 10.99 12.85 2.71
CA HIS A 566 10.42 13.51 3.88
C HIS A 566 10.17 15.00 3.60
N ALA A 567 9.63 15.32 2.44
CA ALA A 567 9.23 16.66 2.09
C ALA A 567 8.24 17.23 3.13
N THR A 568 8.45 18.48 3.56
CA THR A 568 7.62 19.12 4.57
C THR A 568 6.94 20.41 4.09
N THR A 569 7.28 20.87 2.88
CA THR A 569 6.68 22.07 2.30
C THR A 569 5.24 21.79 1.91
N ILE A 570 4.31 22.60 2.43
CA ILE A 570 2.91 22.58 2.00
C ILE A 570 2.84 23.15 0.58
N GLN A 571 2.19 22.42 -0.33
CA GLN A 571 2.18 22.70 -1.78
C GLN A 571 1.04 23.59 -2.24
N TYR A 572 0.19 24.01 -1.33
CA TYR A 572 -0.96 24.86 -1.55
C TYR A 572 -1.06 25.88 -0.42
N GLU A 573 -1.76 26.96 -0.63
CA GLU A 573 -2.03 27.92 0.42
C GLU A 573 -2.91 27.25 1.50
N PRO A 574 -2.47 27.16 2.77
CA PRO A 574 -3.21 26.45 3.83
C PRO A 574 -4.66 26.92 4.01
N GLU A 575 -4.94 28.19 3.70
CA GLU A 575 -6.26 28.83 3.80
C GLU A 575 -7.29 28.19 2.87
N VAL A 576 -6.87 27.63 1.72
CA VAL A 576 -7.81 26.97 0.81
C VAL A 576 -8.35 25.67 1.39
N LEU A 577 -7.53 24.95 2.17
CA LEU A 577 -7.99 23.75 2.87
C LEU A 577 -8.92 24.14 4.04
N VAL A 578 -8.63 25.24 4.73
CA VAL A 578 -9.52 25.79 5.77
C VAL A 578 -10.88 26.19 5.16
N GLU A 579 -10.91 26.79 3.97
CA GLU A 579 -12.16 27.09 3.27
C GLU A 579 -12.94 25.81 2.94
N ALA A 580 -12.28 24.81 2.41
CA ALA A 580 -12.89 23.50 2.15
C ALA A 580 -13.45 22.88 3.43
N TRP A 581 -12.69 22.90 4.53
CA TRP A 581 -13.11 22.40 5.83
C TRP A 581 -14.35 23.10 6.37
N LYS A 582 -14.44 24.44 6.26
CA LYS A 582 -15.62 25.22 6.66
C LYS A 582 -16.87 24.78 5.89
N HIS A 583 -16.76 24.63 4.56
CA HIS A 583 -17.88 24.15 3.75
C HIS A 583 -18.30 22.73 4.12
N PHE A 584 -17.32 21.88 4.39
CA PHE A 584 -17.54 20.50 4.77
C PHE A 584 -18.23 20.41 6.13
N TYR A 585 -17.73 21.14 7.14
CA TYR A 585 -18.30 21.17 8.47
C TYR A 585 -19.72 21.75 8.49
N ALA A 586 -19.95 22.87 7.78
CA ALA A 586 -21.26 23.50 7.70
C ALA A 586 -22.31 22.64 6.97
N ALA A 587 -21.91 21.69 6.14
CA ALA A 587 -22.85 20.77 5.48
C ALA A 587 -23.69 19.96 6.48
N ALA A 588 -23.16 19.68 7.67
CA ALA A 588 -23.89 18.97 8.72
C ALA A 588 -24.93 19.85 9.42
N ASP A 589 -24.85 21.19 9.34
CA ASP A 589 -25.90 22.10 9.83
C ASP A 589 -27.13 22.04 8.89
N GLU A 590 -26.88 21.90 7.57
CA GLU A 590 -27.94 21.73 6.57
C GLU A 590 -28.55 20.32 6.63
N MET A 591 -27.71 19.29 6.88
CA MET A 591 -28.11 17.88 6.93
C MET A 591 -27.53 17.21 8.18
N PRO A 592 -28.15 17.32 9.36
CA PRO A 592 -27.64 16.74 10.61
C PRO A 592 -27.41 15.21 10.55
N GLY A 593 -28.10 14.51 9.66
CA GLY A 593 -27.90 13.08 9.41
C GLY A 593 -26.48 12.70 8.95
N LEU A 594 -25.69 13.64 8.45
CA LEU A 594 -24.30 13.42 8.08
C LEU A 594 -23.42 12.99 9.28
N TRP A 595 -23.77 13.39 10.50
CA TRP A 595 -23.07 12.90 11.70
C TRP A 595 -23.24 11.39 11.96
N GLU A 596 -24.24 10.77 11.34
CA GLU A 596 -24.45 9.30 11.38
C GLU A 596 -23.75 8.59 10.21
N ASP A 597 -23.36 9.32 9.16
CA ASP A 597 -22.66 8.79 8.01
C ASP A 597 -21.17 8.52 8.33
N GLU A 598 -20.73 7.27 8.14
CA GLU A 598 -19.36 6.86 8.46
C GLU A 598 -18.34 7.52 7.54
N ALA A 599 -18.66 7.71 6.26
CA ALA A 599 -17.78 8.35 5.27
C ALA A 599 -17.61 9.82 5.59
N TYR A 600 -18.70 10.52 5.92
CA TYR A 600 -18.63 11.93 6.32
C TYR A 600 -17.75 12.11 7.56
N ARG A 601 -17.93 11.28 8.60
CA ARG A 601 -17.11 11.36 9.82
C ARG A 601 -15.64 11.05 9.55
N PHE A 602 -15.36 10.07 8.67
CA PHE A 602 -14.01 9.74 8.26
C PHE A 602 -13.33 10.94 7.58
N ASP A 603 -13.97 11.46 6.53
CA ASP A 603 -13.40 12.53 5.71
C ASP A 603 -13.29 13.84 6.50
N LEU A 604 -14.29 14.16 7.33
CA LEU A 604 -14.21 15.33 8.23
C LEU A 604 -13.08 15.20 9.25
N THR A 605 -12.85 13.99 9.78
CA THR A 605 -11.72 13.74 10.70
C THR A 605 -10.40 13.95 9.99
N ASP A 606 -10.25 13.43 8.77
CA ASP A 606 -9.02 13.53 7.99
C ASP A 606 -8.71 14.95 7.53
N ILE A 607 -9.74 15.69 7.06
CA ILE A 607 -9.58 17.10 6.70
C ILE A 607 -9.22 17.93 7.94
N THR A 608 -9.90 17.71 9.09
CA THR A 608 -9.59 18.40 10.36
C THR A 608 -8.15 18.10 10.81
N ARG A 609 -7.73 16.84 10.74
CA ARG A 609 -6.35 16.43 11.01
C ARG A 609 -5.36 17.22 10.16
N GLN A 610 -5.61 17.35 8.86
CA GLN A 610 -4.69 18.06 7.97
C GLN A 610 -4.69 19.57 8.22
N VAL A 611 -5.84 20.20 8.47
CA VAL A 611 -5.93 21.62 8.85
C VAL A 611 -5.08 21.89 10.10
N MET A 612 -5.23 21.08 11.14
CA MET A 612 -4.44 21.21 12.36
C MET A 612 -2.94 20.92 12.12
N ALA A 613 -2.63 19.94 11.31
CA ALA A 613 -1.26 19.61 10.94
C ALA A 613 -0.57 20.76 10.18
N ASN A 614 -1.29 21.43 9.28
CA ASN A 614 -0.78 22.61 8.58
C ASN A 614 -0.52 23.78 9.52
N ALA A 615 -1.37 23.99 10.53
CA ALA A 615 -1.18 25.04 11.52
C ALA A 615 0.08 24.88 12.38
N PHE A 616 0.60 23.66 12.49
CA PHE A 616 1.85 23.42 13.21
C PHE A 616 3.04 24.11 12.54
N TYR A 617 3.06 24.23 11.22
CA TYR A 617 4.16 24.81 10.46
C TYR A 617 4.45 26.29 10.83
N PRO A 618 3.51 27.23 10.75
CA PRO A 618 3.75 28.64 11.12
C PRO A 618 4.02 28.82 12.62
N LEU A 619 3.40 28.02 13.50
CA LEU A 619 3.69 28.05 14.93
C LEU A 619 5.13 27.64 15.20
N TYR A 620 5.62 26.55 14.59
CA TYR A 620 6.98 26.11 14.70
C TYR A 620 7.97 27.14 14.15
N THR A 621 7.70 27.73 12.99
CA THR A 621 8.54 28.78 12.39
C THR A 621 8.68 29.98 13.33
N THR A 622 7.56 30.41 13.92
CA THR A 622 7.56 31.53 14.88
C THR A 622 8.31 31.16 16.17
N PHE A 623 8.10 29.94 16.69
CA PHE A 623 8.81 29.44 17.88
C PHE A 623 10.33 29.46 17.68
N ILE A 624 10.83 28.92 16.57
CA ILE A 624 12.27 28.90 16.28
C ILE A 624 12.83 30.29 16.10
N ALA A 625 12.14 31.18 15.35
CA ALA A 625 12.61 32.55 15.17
C ALA A 625 12.66 33.33 16.49
N ALA A 626 11.62 33.18 17.35
CA ALA A 626 11.53 33.88 18.62
C ALA A 626 12.51 33.33 19.67
N SER A 627 12.88 32.06 19.63
CA SER A 627 13.83 31.43 20.55
C SER A 627 15.30 31.61 20.17
N ASN A 628 15.61 32.04 18.94
CA ASN A 628 16.98 32.17 18.45
C ASN A 628 17.69 33.46 18.95
N ALA A 629 18.41 33.36 20.03
CA ALA A 629 19.15 34.47 20.64
C ALA A 629 20.25 35.05 19.72
N SER A 630 20.74 34.33 18.73
CA SER A 630 21.72 34.85 17.75
C SER A 630 21.10 35.77 16.68
N GLN A 631 19.78 35.91 16.65
CA GLN A 631 19.05 36.83 15.79
C GLN A 631 18.30 37.88 16.61
N PRO A 632 18.95 38.96 17.06
CA PRO A 632 18.35 39.96 17.97
C PRO A 632 17.06 40.62 17.45
N SER A 633 16.88 40.65 16.15
CA SER A 633 15.69 41.24 15.50
C SER A 633 14.41 40.44 15.69
N THR A 634 14.52 39.14 15.90
CA THR A 634 13.37 38.23 16.06
C THR A 634 13.29 37.63 17.46
N TYR A 635 14.37 37.68 18.24
CA TYR A 635 14.43 37.11 19.59
C TYR A 635 13.39 37.72 20.52
N ASN A 636 12.51 36.87 21.05
CA ASN A 636 11.46 37.27 21.99
C ASN A 636 11.00 36.06 22.82
N MET A 637 11.50 35.95 24.03
CA MET A 637 11.18 34.85 24.92
C MET A 637 9.71 34.72 25.31
N ALA A 638 8.95 35.83 25.34
CA ALA A 638 7.51 35.77 25.61
C ALA A 638 6.78 35.14 24.46
N THR A 639 7.13 35.53 23.22
CA THR A 639 6.62 34.89 21.99
C THR A 639 7.04 33.43 21.88
N ALA A 640 8.32 33.11 22.17
CA ALA A 640 8.81 31.73 22.16
C ALA A 640 8.02 30.85 23.15
N ARG A 641 7.79 31.34 24.38
CA ARG A 641 6.99 30.59 25.37
C ARG A 641 5.55 30.40 24.91
N TYR A 642 4.89 31.43 24.44
CA TYR A 642 3.51 31.34 23.93
C TYR A 642 3.36 30.41 22.75
N THR A 643 4.26 30.48 21.76
CA THR A 643 4.20 29.59 20.58
C THR A 643 4.60 28.16 20.91
N GLY A 644 5.58 27.95 21.84
CA GLY A 644 5.90 26.61 22.34
C GLY A 644 4.71 25.94 23.04
N GLU A 645 4.04 26.66 23.94
CA GLU A 645 2.81 26.18 24.61
C GLU A 645 1.70 25.91 23.58
N SER A 646 1.59 26.75 22.53
CA SER A 646 0.60 26.57 21.46
C SER A 646 0.87 25.32 20.61
N LEU A 647 2.13 25.02 20.27
CA LEU A 647 2.51 23.77 19.60
C LEU A 647 2.06 22.53 20.39
N LEU A 648 2.35 22.51 21.69
CA LEU A 648 1.99 21.39 22.56
C LEU A 648 0.46 21.26 22.71
N ARG A 649 -0.25 22.40 22.86
CA ARG A 649 -1.73 22.39 22.90
C ARG A 649 -2.31 21.87 21.58
N LEU A 650 -1.78 22.28 20.44
CA LEU A 650 -2.24 21.82 19.12
C LEU A 650 -2.14 20.30 18.98
N LEU A 651 -1.00 19.70 19.39
CA LEU A 651 -0.81 18.24 19.34
C LEU A 651 -1.79 17.52 20.27
N LYS A 652 -2.03 18.06 21.48
CA LYS A 652 -2.98 17.48 22.42
C LYS A 652 -4.42 17.54 21.88
N ASP A 653 -4.83 18.65 21.30
CA ASP A 653 -6.16 18.81 20.72
C ASP A 653 -6.33 17.90 19.50
N LEU A 654 -5.29 17.76 18.65
CA LEU A 654 -5.28 16.84 17.51
C LEU A 654 -5.42 15.38 17.97
N ASP A 655 -4.66 14.95 18.97
CA ASP A 655 -4.80 13.62 19.54
C ASP A 655 -6.21 13.35 20.06
N THR A 656 -6.80 14.37 20.70
CA THR A 656 -8.17 14.30 21.24
C THR A 656 -9.20 14.12 20.11
N VAL A 657 -9.11 14.89 19.02
CA VAL A 657 -10.01 14.76 17.86
C VAL A 657 -9.92 13.37 17.23
N LEU A 658 -8.69 12.89 16.97
CA LEU A 658 -8.47 11.58 16.36
C LEU A 658 -8.96 10.44 17.25
N THR A 659 -8.72 10.53 18.55
CA THR A 659 -9.24 9.56 19.53
C THR A 659 -10.77 9.60 19.60
N ALA A 660 -11.34 10.82 19.61
CA ALA A 660 -12.80 11.03 19.66
C ALA A 660 -13.51 10.57 18.39
N SER A 661 -12.81 10.41 17.26
CA SER A 661 -13.41 9.86 16.03
C SER A 661 -13.87 8.42 16.21
N GLY A 662 -13.18 7.65 17.02
CA GLY A 662 -13.43 6.21 17.20
C GLY A 662 -13.16 5.36 15.95
N ILE A 663 -12.47 5.94 14.95
CA ILE A 663 -12.19 5.30 13.67
C ILE A 663 -10.87 4.51 13.78
N ALA A 664 -10.94 3.21 13.53
CA ALA A 664 -9.79 2.31 13.67
C ALA A 664 -8.60 2.72 12.81
N HIS A 665 -8.86 3.28 11.63
CA HIS A 665 -7.84 3.79 10.71
C HIS A 665 -6.96 4.90 11.34
N PHE A 666 -7.51 5.71 12.22
CA PHE A 666 -6.79 6.78 12.92
C PHE A 666 -6.37 6.39 14.34
N SER A 667 -6.10 5.11 14.63
CA SER A 667 -5.92 4.62 16.00
C SER A 667 -4.66 3.76 16.16
N LEU A 668 -3.72 4.23 17.01
CA LEU A 668 -2.61 3.42 17.49
C LEU A 668 -3.09 2.13 18.16
N ALA A 669 -4.17 2.22 18.94
CA ALA A 669 -4.72 1.07 19.65
C ALA A 669 -5.19 -0.03 18.70
N ALA A 670 -5.82 0.33 17.57
CA ALA A 670 -6.23 -0.61 16.54
C ALA A 670 -5.03 -1.31 15.88
N TRP A 671 -3.99 -0.55 15.54
CA TRP A 671 -2.76 -1.09 14.97
C TRP A 671 -2.07 -2.10 15.89
N ILE A 672 -1.91 -1.74 17.17
CA ILE A 672 -1.31 -2.62 18.17
C ILE A 672 -2.18 -3.85 18.41
N ALA A 673 -3.50 -3.70 18.51
CA ALA A 673 -4.42 -4.83 18.69
C ALA A 673 -4.33 -5.81 17.53
N SER A 674 -4.29 -5.33 16.28
CA SER A 674 -4.10 -6.16 15.08
C SER A 674 -2.79 -6.94 15.12
N ALA A 675 -1.69 -6.28 15.51
CA ALA A 675 -0.39 -6.93 15.64
C ALA A 675 -0.41 -8.03 16.73
N ARG A 676 -0.92 -7.71 17.91
CA ARG A 676 -1.01 -8.65 19.05
C ARG A 676 -1.86 -9.87 18.76
N ALA A 677 -2.90 -9.72 17.92
CA ALA A 677 -3.80 -10.81 17.55
C ALA A 677 -3.06 -11.94 16.80
N TRP A 678 -1.96 -11.65 16.11
CA TRP A 678 -1.13 -12.65 15.41
C TRP A 678 -0.36 -13.59 16.34
N ALA A 679 -0.39 -13.36 17.65
CA ALA A 679 0.10 -14.36 18.63
C ALA A 679 -0.65 -15.69 18.54
N ASP A 680 -1.95 -15.65 18.21
CA ASP A 680 -2.76 -16.79 17.79
C ASP A 680 -3.41 -16.49 16.42
N PRO A 681 -2.83 -16.95 15.30
CA PRO A 681 -3.35 -16.64 13.98
C PRO A 681 -4.67 -17.37 13.65
N THR A 682 -5.09 -18.38 14.43
CA THR A 682 -6.25 -19.23 14.13
C THR A 682 -7.54 -18.43 13.88
N PRO A 683 -7.94 -17.46 14.73
CA PRO A 683 -9.13 -16.66 14.49
C PRO A 683 -9.00 -15.75 13.25
N LEU A 684 -7.78 -15.27 12.94
CA LEU A 684 -7.52 -14.34 11.85
C LEU A 684 -7.64 -14.99 10.46
N LEU A 685 -7.54 -16.31 10.43
CA LEU A 685 -7.65 -17.13 9.22
C LEU A 685 -9.08 -17.60 8.93
N SER A 686 -10.01 -17.40 9.85
CA SER A 686 -11.40 -17.85 9.69
C SER A 686 -12.25 -16.82 8.94
N SER A 687 -13.25 -17.29 8.18
CA SER A 687 -14.27 -16.45 7.54
C SER A 687 -15.51 -16.28 8.43
N ALA A 688 -15.36 -16.43 9.75
CA ALA A 688 -16.48 -16.21 10.65
C ALA A 688 -16.94 -14.76 10.52
N THR A 689 -18.21 -14.56 10.16
CA THR A 689 -18.95 -13.31 10.29
C THR A 689 -19.06 -12.95 11.77
N THR A 690 -17.95 -12.58 12.37
CA THR A 690 -17.96 -11.88 13.63
C THR A 690 -17.96 -10.39 13.29
N PRO A 691 -18.92 -9.63 13.81
CA PRO A 691 -18.88 -8.19 13.69
C PRO A 691 -17.52 -7.68 14.18
N PRO A 692 -17.03 -6.51 13.71
CA PRO A 692 -15.79 -5.94 14.20
C PRO A 692 -15.80 -6.03 15.72
N MET A 693 -14.75 -6.60 16.30
CA MET A 693 -14.67 -6.80 17.74
C MET A 693 -15.03 -5.49 18.44
N ASN A 694 -16.22 -5.42 18.98
CA ASN A 694 -16.51 -4.50 20.07
C ASN A 694 -15.59 -4.90 21.20
N LEU A 695 -14.48 -4.21 21.35
CA LEU A 695 -13.49 -4.38 22.41
C LEU A 695 -14.04 -3.98 23.80
N SER A 696 -15.35 -3.94 23.95
CA SER A 696 -16.05 -3.74 25.21
C SER A 696 -16.64 -5.06 25.70
N SER A 697 -15.83 -5.92 26.23
CA SER A 697 -16.10 -6.73 27.43
C SER A 697 -14.98 -7.74 27.63
N SER A 698 -14.20 -7.56 28.67
CA SER A 698 -13.52 -8.66 29.35
C SER A 698 -14.58 -9.62 29.90
N SER A 699 -15.15 -10.48 29.07
CA SER A 699 -15.80 -11.67 29.55
C SER A 699 -14.70 -12.65 29.93
N SER A 700 -14.43 -12.75 31.24
CA SER A 700 -13.75 -13.87 31.83
C SER A 700 -14.54 -15.14 31.52
N SER A 701 -14.38 -15.70 30.34
CA SER A 701 -14.72 -17.10 30.12
C SER A 701 -13.64 -17.92 30.81
N SER A 702 -14.05 -18.64 31.86
CA SER A 702 -13.28 -19.64 32.58
C SER A 702 -12.66 -20.63 31.55
N ILE A 703 -11.42 -20.36 31.15
CA ILE A 703 -10.58 -21.35 30.48
C ILE A 703 -10.10 -22.30 31.56
N ASN A 704 -10.57 -23.54 31.49
CA ASN A 704 -10.13 -24.64 32.34
C ASN A 704 -8.60 -24.70 32.36
N THR A 705 -8.08 -24.68 33.57
CA THR A 705 -6.68 -24.81 33.95
C THR A 705 -6.04 -26.10 33.41
N THR A 706 -5.43 -26.00 32.24
CA THR A 706 -4.32 -26.89 31.86
C THR A 706 -3.46 -26.11 30.87
N THR A 707 -2.39 -25.54 31.37
CA THR A 707 -1.14 -25.04 30.72
C THR A 707 -0.80 -23.58 30.99
N THR A 708 -0.25 -23.31 32.16
CA THR A 708 0.47 -22.05 32.45
C THR A 708 1.62 -21.77 31.45
N ALA A 709 2.26 -22.80 30.90
CA ALA A 709 3.32 -22.66 29.89
C ALA A 709 2.82 -22.07 28.54
N ASN A 710 1.64 -22.45 28.07
CA ASN A 710 1.10 -21.94 26.79
C ASN A 710 0.66 -20.46 26.90
N THR A 711 0.17 -20.03 28.04
CA THR A 711 -0.30 -18.64 28.24
C THR A 711 0.87 -17.66 28.24
N THR A 712 2.01 -18.02 28.87
CA THR A 712 3.23 -17.18 28.89
C THR A 712 3.77 -17.02 27.45
N THR A 713 3.83 -18.09 26.67
CA THR A 713 4.33 -18.05 25.29
C THR A 713 3.47 -17.17 24.37
N LEU A 714 2.14 -17.20 24.49
CA LEU A 714 1.22 -16.34 23.73
C LEU A 714 1.39 -14.85 24.10
N THR A 715 1.54 -14.57 25.40
CA THR A 715 1.78 -13.20 25.87
C THR A 715 3.12 -12.66 25.34
N ASP A 716 4.18 -13.47 25.37
CA ASP A 716 5.50 -13.07 24.87
C ASP A 716 5.48 -12.80 23.36
N ARG A 717 4.77 -13.63 22.58
CA ARG A 717 4.56 -13.39 21.15
C ARG A 717 3.78 -12.10 20.88
N ALA A 718 2.68 -11.89 21.61
CA ALA A 718 1.88 -10.68 21.49
C ALA A 718 2.71 -9.43 21.78
N ASN A 719 3.53 -9.45 22.82
CA ASN A 719 4.45 -8.37 23.17
C ASN A 719 5.53 -8.15 22.12
N PHE A 720 6.00 -9.21 21.48
CA PHE A 720 6.99 -9.14 20.42
C PHE A 720 6.39 -8.51 19.15
N TYR A 721 5.20 -8.90 18.73
CA TYR A 721 4.54 -8.30 17.58
C TYR A 721 4.14 -6.84 17.84
N GLU A 722 3.74 -6.49 19.06
CA GLU A 722 3.56 -5.10 19.46
C GLU A 722 4.84 -4.29 19.31
N TYR A 723 5.99 -4.84 19.73
CA TYR A 723 7.29 -4.19 19.55
C TYR A 723 7.60 -3.94 18.08
N ASN A 724 7.38 -4.92 17.20
CA ASN A 724 7.53 -4.76 15.76
C ASN A 724 6.61 -3.68 15.19
N ALA A 725 5.35 -3.66 15.63
CA ALA A 725 4.36 -2.67 15.19
C ALA A 725 4.73 -1.25 15.62
N ARG A 726 5.26 -1.07 16.83
CA ARG A 726 5.75 0.22 17.32
C ARG A 726 7.03 0.67 16.60
N ASN A 727 7.96 -0.26 16.38
CA ASN A 727 9.21 0.01 15.67
C ASN A 727 8.96 0.54 14.25
N GLN A 728 8.04 -0.08 13.52
CA GLN A 728 7.75 0.26 12.13
C GLN A 728 7.30 1.71 11.93
N ILE A 729 6.54 2.26 12.87
CA ILE A 729 5.92 3.60 12.76
C ILE A 729 6.71 4.69 13.47
N THR A 730 7.87 4.37 14.04
CA THR A 730 8.71 5.29 14.83
C THR A 730 10.19 5.15 14.46
N LEU A 731 11.02 4.65 15.40
CA LEU A 731 12.42 4.31 15.15
C LEU A 731 12.51 3.01 14.37
N TRP A 732 12.61 3.11 13.08
CA TRP A 732 12.68 1.98 12.19
C TRP A 732 14.12 1.46 12.10
N GLY A 733 14.37 0.28 12.65
CA GLY A 733 15.67 -0.35 12.78
C GLY A 733 15.99 -0.73 14.24
N PRO A 734 16.99 -1.61 14.48
CA PRO A 734 17.40 -2.06 15.81
C PRO A 734 17.89 -0.92 16.71
N ARG A 735 18.41 0.17 16.12
CA ARG A 735 18.92 1.37 16.80
C ARG A 735 18.27 2.66 16.29
N GLY A 736 17.22 2.58 15.50
CA GLY A 736 16.59 3.74 14.87
C GLY A 736 17.36 4.29 13.67
N GLU A 737 17.94 3.42 12.86
CA GLU A 737 18.74 3.76 11.68
C GLU A 737 17.97 4.62 10.67
N ILE A 738 16.65 4.42 10.58
CA ILE A 738 15.75 5.26 9.78
C ILE A 738 14.60 5.72 10.66
N SER A 739 14.72 6.94 11.18
CA SER A 739 13.73 7.54 12.05
C SER A 739 12.54 8.11 11.27
N ASP A 740 11.32 7.89 11.77
CA ASP A 740 10.07 8.51 11.31
C ASP A 740 9.70 8.28 9.83
N TYR A 741 10.25 7.24 9.17
CA TYR A 741 9.91 6.98 7.76
C TYR A 741 8.44 6.56 7.59
N GLY A 742 7.99 5.56 8.33
CA GLY A 742 6.61 5.05 8.34
C GLY A 742 5.68 5.77 9.32
N SER A 743 6.00 7.00 9.73
CA SER A 743 5.22 7.77 10.72
C SER A 743 3.77 7.95 10.33
N LYS A 744 2.88 7.84 11.31
CA LYS A 744 1.42 7.94 11.16
C LYS A 744 0.86 9.07 12.02
N GLN A 745 -0.28 9.60 11.64
CA GLN A 745 -0.99 10.63 12.42
C GLN A 745 -2.24 9.99 13.06
N TRP A 746 -2.02 9.25 14.14
CA TRP A 746 -3.07 8.50 14.82
C TRP A 746 -3.32 9.00 16.25
N GLY A 747 -4.59 8.94 16.68
CA GLY A 747 -4.96 9.12 18.08
C GLY A 747 -4.26 8.06 18.95
N GLY A 748 -3.76 8.49 20.10
CA GLY A 748 -2.90 7.72 20.98
C GLY A 748 -1.41 7.75 20.59
N LEU A 749 -1.07 7.78 19.30
CA LEU A 749 0.33 7.94 18.85
C LEU A 749 0.80 9.39 19.04
N ILE A 750 -0.03 10.35 18.66
CA ILE A 750 0.30 11.78 18.82
C ILE A 750 0.48 12.08 20.31
N GLY A 751 -0.45 11.69 21.16
CA GLY A 751 -0.39 11.95 22.59
C GLY A 751 0.69 11.20 23.34
N SER A 752 1.02 9.96 22.94
CA SER A 752 1.98 9.13 23.69
C SER A 752 3.42 9.16 23.15
N TYR A 753 3.62 9.59 21.89
CA TYR A 753 4.93 9.59 21.24
C TYR A 753 5.35 10.98 20.77
N TYR A 754 4.58 11.63 19.87
CA TYR A 754 5.01 12.92 19.32
C TYR A 754 4.93 14.05 20.35
N LEU A 755 3.84 14.19 21.08
CA LEU A 755 3.68 15.24 22.10
C LEU A 755 4.83 15.19 23.13
N PRO A 756 5.18 14.06 23.75
CA PRO A 756 6.30 14.01 24.70
C PRO A 756 7.67 14.30 24.07
N ARG A 757 7.88 14.05 22.77
CA ARG A 757 9.10 14.46 22.05
C ARG A 757 9.18 15.98 21.95
N TRP A 758 8.06 16.60 21.57
CA TRP A 758 7.95 18.05 21.40
C TRP A 758 7.97 18.79 22.75
N GLU A 759 7.43 18.21 23.82
CA GLU A 759 7.57 18.75 25.18
C GLU A 759 9.06 18.89 25.59
N ARG A 760 9.84 17.83 25.41
CA ARG A 760 11.28 17.84 25.68
C ARG A 760 12.03 18.88 24.86
N PHE A 761 11.71 18.97 23.59
CA PHE A 761 12.29 19.96 22.69
C PHE A 761 11.95 21.41 23.07
N VAL A 762 10.69 21.69 23.36
CA VAL A 762 10.23 23.03 23.76
C VAL A 762 10.89 23.42 25.10
N ASP A 763 10.86 22.52 26.09
CA ASP A 763 11.46 22.77 27.41
C ASP A 763 12.98 22.98 27.29
N PHE A 764 13.68 22.15 26.56
CA PHE A 764 15.10 22.29 26.29
C PHE A 764 15.42 23.65 25.63
N THR A 765 14.69 24.01 24.59
CA THR A 765 14.89 25.25 23.81
C THR A 765 14.64 26.48 24.68
N LEU A 766 13.58 26.48 25.53
CA LEU A 766 13.27 27.60 26.41
C LEU A 766 14.23 27.77 27.58
N ASN A 767 14.81 26.67 28.08
CA ASN A 767 15.69 26.70 29.24
C ASN A 767 17.17 26.97 28.88
N ASN A 768 17.63 26.60 27.66
CA ASN A 768 19.04 26.70 27.29
C ASN A 768 19.41 27.96 26.50
N ASN A 769 18.47 28.80 26.14
CA ASN A 769 18.72 30.06 25.41
C ASN A 769 19.50 31.14 26.23
N GLY A 770 19.97 30.82 27.43
CA GLY A 770 20.83 31.69 28.24
C GLY A 770 22.31 31.28 28.34
N SER A 771 22.68 30.11 27.85
CA SER A 771 24.07 29.63 27.86
C SER A 771 24.68 29.72 26.47
N SER A 772 25.60 30.67 26.28
CA SER A 772 26.36 30.89 25.05
C SER A 772 27.38 29.77 24.81
N GLY A 773 26.91 28.59 24.39
CA GLY A 773 27.73 27.55 23.77
C GLY A 773 27.55 27.60 22.25
N PRO A 774 28.58 27.24 21.44
CA PRO A 774 28.39 27.16 20.01
C PRO A 774 27.33 26.11 19.69
N ALA A 775 26.24 26.53 19.01
CA ALA A 775 25.29 25.61 18.41
C ALA A 775 26.07 24.61 17.53
N VAL A 776 25.84 23.32 17.73
CA VAL A 776 26.41 22.28 16.88
C VAL A 776 25.98 22.59 15.42
N ALA A 777 26.85 22.35 14.46
CA ALA A 777 26.70 22.78 13.06
C ALA A 777 25.41 22.30 12.39
N ASP A 778 24.70 21.30 12.95
CA ASP A 778 23.42 20.76 12.48
C ASP A 778 22.20 21.27 13.29
N GLY A 779 22.41 22.17 14.26
CA GLY A 779 21.35 22.78 15.07
C GLY A 779 20.74 21.87 16.14
N ARG A 780 21.31 20.70 16.39
CA ARG A 780 20.93 19.77 17.47
C ARG A 780 21.96 19.77 18.59
N ASP A 781 21.47 19.78 19.81
CA ASP A 781 22.32 19.54 20.97
C ASP A 781 22.42 18.04 21.23
N GLU A 782 23.64 17.54 21.46
CA GLU A 782 23.88 16.11 21.72
C GLU A 782 23.12 15.58 22.95
N GLU A 783 22.88 16.41 23.94
CA GLU A 783 22.15 16.02 25.16
C GLU A 783 20.66 15.79 24.80
N LEU A 784 20.05 16.70 24.03
CA LEU A 784 18.68 16.57 23.56
C LEU A 784 18.51 15.34 22.66
N VAL A 785 19.44 15.11 21.72
CA VAL A 785 19.43 13.92 20.86
C VAL A 785 19.43 12.65 21.67
N LYS A 786 20.32 12.53 22.65
CA LYS A 786 20.40 11.35 23.54
C LYS A 786 19.15 11.17 24.40
N GLU A 787 18.53 12.27 24.84
CA GLU A 787 17.28 12.22 25.60
C GLU A 787 16.11 11.75 24.74
N LEU A 788 16.00 12.25 23.51
CA LEU A 788 14.99 11.82 22.54
C LEU A 788 15.16 10.34 22.19
N GLU A 789 16.36 9.90 21.82
CA GLU A 789 16.66 8.49 21.53
C GLU A 789 16.27 7.57 22.70
N ARG A 790 16.63 7.95 23.93
CA ARG A 790 16.26 7.16 25.11
C ARG A 790 14.75 7.05 25.26
N PHE A 791 14.03 8.16 25.14
CA PHE A 791 12.56 8.17 25.21
C PHE A 791 11.93 7.30 24.13
N GLU A 792 12.40 7.44 22.89
CA GLU A 792 11.89 6.71 21.71
C GLU A 792 12.09 5.19 21.87
N LEU A 793 13.27 4.75 22.32
CA LEU A 793 13.55 3.33 22.61
C LEU A 793 12.71 2.81 23.79
N GLU A 794 12.53 3.61 24.84
CA GLU A 794 11.65 3.28 25.97
C GLU A 794 10.19 3.11 25.47
N TRP A 795 9.72 4.03 24.61
CA TRP A 795 8.37 3.97 24.07
C TRP A 795 8.14 2.71 23.23
N GLN A 796 9.08 2.32 22.39
CA GLN A 796 9.00 1.04 21.65
C GLN A 796 8.95 -0.17 22.56
N GLY A 797 9.62 -0.13 23.69
CA GLY A 797 9.64 -1.18 24.70
C GLY A 797 8.37 -1.32 25.53
N ARG A 798 7.44 -0.36 25.46
CA ARG A 798 6.17 -0.36 26.22
C ARG A 798 5.28 -1.53 25.83
N ARG A 799 4.37 -1.89 26.74
CA ARG A 799 3.44 -3.00 26.56
C ARG A 799 2.02 -2.53 26.73
N TRP A 800 1.13 -3.14 25.98
CA TRP A 800 -0.30 -2.94 26.12
C TRP A 800 -0.77 -3.20 27.54
N GLY A 801 -1.51 -2.25 28.13
CA GLY A 801 -1.98 -2.33 29.51
C GLY A 801 -1.05 -1.70 30.55
N GLU A 802 0.18 -1.33 30.21
CA GLU A 802 0.97 -0.43 31.02
C GLU A 802 0.42 0.99 30.86
N ARG A 803 -0.18 1.53 31.91
CA ARG A 803 -0.91 2.80 32.05
C ARG A 803 -0.46 3.94 31.12
N LEU A 804 -1.07 4.08 29.94
CA LEU A 804 -0.72 5.11 28.98
C LEU A 804 -1.92 5.82 28.33
N GLY A 805 -3.13 5.64 28.83
CA GLY A 805 -4.33 6.20 28.19
C GLY A 805 -4.64 5.58 26.83
N GLU A 806 -4.03 4.44 26.52
CA GLU A 806 -4.19 3.72 25.24
C GLU A 806 -5.48 2.86 25.20
N GLY A 807 -6.41 3.09 26.11
CA GLY A 807 -7.67 2.37 26.15
C GLY A 807 -8.60 2.82 25.02
N PHE A 808 -9.20 1.86 24.30
CA PHE A 808 -10.42 2.14 23.55
C PHE A 808 -11.52 2.51 24.53
N GLU A 809 -11.73 3.80 24.79
CA GLU A 809 -13.01 4.24 25.30
C GLU A 809 -14.03 4.04 24.18
N VAL A 810 -15.20 3.46 24.54
CA VAL A 810 -16.37 3.47 23.64
C VAL A 810 -16.74 4.93 23.43
N VAL A 811 -16.26 5.47 22.31
CA VAL A 811 -16.45 6.87 21.97
C VAL A 811 -17.94 7.08 21.69
N ARG A 812 -18.58 7.99 22.42
CA ARG A 812 -19.94 8.40 22.11
C ARG A 812 -19.95 9.11 20.76
N ARG A 813 -20.94 8.86 19.94
CA ARG A 813 -21.09 9.46 18.59
C ARG A 813 -21.01 10.99 18.59
N ASP A 814 -21.47 11.63 19.67
CA ASP A 814 -21.42 13.07 19.89
C ASP A 814 -20.03 13.59 20.31
N ALA A 815 -19.04 12.71 20.53
CA ALA A 815 -17.72 13.12 21.00
C ALA A 815 -16.94 13.83 19.89
N LEU A 816 -16.91 13.28 18.68
CA LEU A 816 -16.23 13.89 17.54
C LEU A 816 -16.78 15.28 17.21
N GLN A 817 -18.11 15.43 17.16
CA GLN A 817 -18.76 16.71 16.92
C GLN A 817 -18.35 17.76 17.97
N ARG A 818 -18.36 17.38 19.25
CA ARG A 818 -17.93 18.28 20.32
C ARG A 818 -16.47 18.67 20.21
N GLU A 819 -15.57 17.72 19.91
CA GLU A 819 -14.15 18.01 19.85
C GLU A 819 -13.80 18.86 18.63
N ILE A 820 -14.42 18.64 17.47
CA ILE A 820 -14.26 19.51 16.31
C ILE A 820 -14.83 20.91 16.61
N GLY A 821 -15.98 21.01 17.28
CA GLY A 821 -16.53 22.31 17.74
C GLY A 821 -15.54 23.07 18.63
N ARG A 822 -14.88 22.39 19.57
CA ARG A 822 -13.81 22.99 20.40
C ARG A 822 -12.60 23.45 19.59
N VAL A 823 -12.23 22.72 18.54
CA VAL A 823 -11.16 23.13 17.62
C VAL A 823 -11.56 24.40 16.90
N VAL A 824 -12.78 24.49 16.38
CA VAL A 824 -13.32 25.71 15.73
C VAL A 824 -13.27 26.89 16.70
N GLU A 825 -13.76 26.73 17.94
CA GLU A 825 -13.76 27.78 18.96
C GLU A 825 -12.36 28.15 19.45
N GLY A 826 -11.50 27.14 19.68
CA GLY A 826 -10.19 27.35 20.33
C GLY A 826 -9.08 27.79 19.39
N TRP A 827 -9.23 27.57 18.08
CA TRP A 827 -8.24 27.86 17.05
C TRP A 827 -8.76 28.75 15.94
N GLY A 828 -9.98 29.31 16.09
CA GLY A 828 -10.63 30.16 15.11
C GLY A 828 -9.74 31.31 14.62
N ASP A 829 -9.06 32.00 15.52
CA ASP A 829 -8.15 33.12 15.18
C ASP A 829 -6.93 32.62 14.36
N VAL A 830 -6.46 31.41 14.61
CA VAL A 830 -5.31 30.83 13.88
C VAL A 830 -5.73 30.36 12.48
N PHE A 831 -6.95 29.87 12.33
CA PHE A 831 -7.49 29.41 11.06
C PHE A 831 -8.21 30.53 10.27
N GLY A 832 -8.35 31.72 10.87
CA GLY A 832 -9.12 32.82 10.27
C GLY A 832 -10.62 32.49 10.14
N VAL A 833 -11.19 31.82 11.15
CA VAL A 833 -12.62 31.41 11.20
C VAL A 833 -13.44 32.39 11.99
#